data_dba7a9a7ead666ba0dde42f225679264
#
_entry.id   dba7a9a7ead666ba0dde42f225679264
#
_cell.length_a   1.000
_cell.length_b   1.000
_cell.length_c   1.000
_cell.angle_alpha   90.00
_cell.angle_beta   90.00
_cell.angle_gamma   90.00
#
_symmetry.space_group_name_H-M   'P 1'
#
loop_
_entity.id
_entity.type
_entity.pdbx_description
1 polymer ?
#
loop_
_entity_poly.entity_id
_entity_poly.type
_entity_poly.pdbx_seq_one_letter_code
_entity_poly.pdbx_strand_id
1 'polypeptide(L)'
;GPEQADHFQLFRPPDGSSPYPWTGVLFGLGMVIPDRPRVLGGGGGAVPRGRPVATCGLDAAVADEAKAFLSWLEQGHFTFLAAEDFELQGGALVPVPGSALGLLKAKGAQPLPATPIERFESDPGLVLSTKAMSRSTVHRPAWLDAISVKRLDAAGQPVGESRFLGLYTSAAYAASVEQIPVVRQNVARVMANAGVVHGNHAHKALQAILETYPREEMLQIDAATLEQHAMGILRLQERQRVRLFVRRGVFGRLASLLVYVPRDVYTTELRVKLGALFTEAFDAASVEFTPMLTDSALARIHYIVRARDLLPTQVDVAQLEARVAQACKRWIDGVNAVLLARSGRGASGLQALVAAFPTAYREDFDAETAAEDAAILNGLGPAQPLALKLYSRGGQLRFKTYATHKIVLSDALPVLESMGARVIDEHPYHLAEKDLWIHDWGLQFTQPIDVARLRERFEQLFQAVWRQEVESDALNRLVLTTELDARGIAVLRAYVRYFKQLGFAFSQSYIEDTLNNNPAIAQGLAQLFAIRFDPAQGERRDERTEASVHTLESLLADVASLEEDRVLRQFLSTINATLRTNVYQRGKSCMSFKLSPRDMPNVPEPRPLFEIWVYSPRVEGVHLRGGKVARGGLRWSDRREDFRTEILGLVKAQMVKNTVIVPVGSKGGFVLKKAPPASEREAWLAEGVACYKTFLSGLLDVTDNLVKGVVVPPPDVVRHDEDDPYLVVAADKGTATFSDIANGVSAEYGFWLGDAFASGGSVGYDHKKMGI
;
A
#
# COMPACT_ATOMS: atom_id res chain seq x y z
N GLY A 1 13.57 -14.99 45.75
CA GLY A 1 14.60 -14.32 46.53
C GLY A 1 14.48 -14.69 48.01
N PRO A 2 15.42 -14.32 48.88
CA PRO A 2 15.39 -14.70 50.32
C PRO A 2 14.12 -14.29 51.04
N GLU A 3 13.50 -13.20 50.71
CA GLU A 3 12.21 -12.73 51.30
C GLU A 3 11.02 -13.67 51.01
N GLN A 4 11.04 -14.41 49.90
CA GLN A 4 10.01 -15.43 49.61
C GLN A 4 10.14 -16.68 50.45
N ALA A 5 11.36 -17.01 50.89
CA ALA A 5 11.61 -18.18 51.74
C ALA A 5 11.10 -17.96 53.17
N ASP A 6 11.22 -16.73 53.68
CA ASP A 6 10.73 -16.42 55.05
C ASP A 6 9.20 -16.40 55.14
N HIS A 7 8.48 -15.97 54.05
CA HIS A 7 7.03 -16.09 54.01
C HIS A 7 6.54 -17.55 53.95
N PHE A 8 7.33 -18.47 53.35
CA PHE A 8 7.01 -19.87 53.27
C PHE A 8 7.09 -20.58 54.63
N GLN A 9 8.01 -20.11 55.52
CA GLN A 9 8.17 -20.66 56.88
C GLN A 9 7.04 -20.25 57.83
N LEU A 10 6.40 -19.06 57.60
CA LEU A 10 5.28 -18.57 58.43
C LEU A 10 3.98 -19.38 58.24
N PHE A 11 3.87 -20.16 57.21
CA PHE A 11 2.66 -20.93 56.85
C PHE A 11 2.83 -22.46 56.95
N ARG A 12 4.00 -22.97 57.33
CA ARG A 12 4.21 -24.40 57.66
C ARG A 12 4.39 -24.55 59.15
N PRO A 13 3.50 -25.28 59.85
CA PRO A 13 3.79 -25.72 61.20
C PRO A 13 5.02 -26.64 61.21
N PRO A 14 5.81 -26.66 62.29
CA PRO A 14 6.99 -27.49 62.42
C PRO A 14 6.75 -28.98 62.29
N ASP A 15 5.50 -29.43 62.49
CA ASP A 15 5.06 -30.82 62.44
C ASP A 15 4.50 -31.27 61.09
N GLY A 16 4.49 -30.38 60.08
CA GLY A 16 3.97 -30.68 58.72
C GLY A 16 2.47 -30.76 58.62
N SER A 17 1.71 -30.41 59.67
CA SER A 17 0.26 -30.35 59.66
C SER A 17 -0.24 -29.13 58.88
N SER A 18 -1.47 -29.12 58.37
CA SER A 18 -2.08 -27.96 57.75
C SER A 18 -2.21 -26.83 58.77
N PRO A 19 -1.73 -25.62 58.52
CA PRO A 19 -1.75 -24.52 59.49
C PRO A 19 -3.15 -24.04 59.83
N TYR A 20 -4.19 -24.57 59.26
CA TYR A 20 -5.57 -24.13 59.47
C TYR A 20 -6.46 -25.30 59.81
N PRO A 21 -7.23 -25.24 60.95
CA PRO A 21 -8.21 -26.25 61.29
C PRO A 21 -9.47 -26.08 60.42
N TRP A 22 -9.35 -26.43 59.16
CA TRP A 22 -10.45 -26.38 58.16
C TRP A 22 -11.66 -27.22 58.64
N THR A 23 -11.42 -28.26 59.35
CA THR A 23 -12.44 -29.07 60.02
C THR A 23 -13.35 -28.21 60.93
N GLY A 24 -12.82 -27.22 61.63
CA GLY A 24 -13.60 -26.37 62.53
C GLY A 24 -14.58 -25.45 61.75
N VAL A 25 -14.21 -24.98 60.59
CA VAL A 25 -15.04 -24.11 59.70
C VAL A 25 -16.17 -24.95 59.08
N LEU A 26 -15.88 -26.15 58.64
CA LEU A 26 -16.89 -27.05 58.09
C LEU A 26 -17.88 -27.56 59.15
N PHE A 27 -17.44 -27.75 60.39
CA PHE A 27 -18.33 -28.06 61.53
C PHE A 27 -19.28 -26.90 61.87
N GLY A 28 -18.85 -25.67 61.72
CA GLY A 28 -19.68 -24.46 61.91
C GLY A 28 -20.84 -24.35 60.90
N LEU A 29 -20.73 -25.04 59.74
CA LEU A 29 -21.79 -25.08 58.73
C LEU A 29 -22.82 -26.22 58.95
N GLY A 30 -22.74 -26.94 60.06
CA GLY A 30 -23.66 -28.02 60.35
C GLY A 30 -23.50 -29.27 59.50
N MET A 31 -22.41 -29.40 58.73
CA MET A 31 -22.13 -30.54 57.91
C MET A 31 -21.36 -31.59 58.72
N VAL A 32 -21.96 -32.74 58.98
CA VAL A 32 -21.31 -33.87 59.64
C VAL A 32 -20.45 -34.60 58.60
N ILE A 33 -19.12 -34.48 58.70
CA ILE A 33 -18.19 -35.30 57.96
C ILE A 33 -18.06 -36.64 58.72
N PRO A 34 -18.11 -37.82 58.06
CA PRO A 34 -17.92 -39.10 58.70
C PRO A 34 -16.55 -39.22 59.38
N ASP A 35 -16.51 -39.77 60.56
CA ASP A 35 -15.35 -39.99 61.41
C ASP A 35 -14.14 -40.57 60.66
N ARG A 36 -13.02 -39.80 60.65
CA ARG A 36 -11.68 -40.38 60.45
C ARG A 36 -11.03 -40.68 61.82
N PRO A 37 -10.26 -41.76 61.96
CA PRO A 37 -9.66 -42.13 63.21
C PRO A 37 -8.68 -41.07 63.71
N ARG A 38 -8.79 -40.71 64.99
CA ARG A 38 -7.95 -39.77 65.73
C ARG A 38 -6.49 -40.23 65.72
N VAL A 39 -5.61 -39.30 65.27
CA VAL A 39 -4.23 -39.31 65.77
C VAL A 39 -4.18 -38.34 66.95
N LEU A 40 -3.94 -38.91 68.11
CA LEU A 40 -3.85 -38.25 69.40
C LEU A 40 -2.56 -37.47 69.52
N GLY A 41 -2.66 -36.22 69.90
CA GLY A 41 -1.57 -35.35 70.36
C GLY A 41 -2.14 -34.20 71.20
N GLY A 42 -2.01 -34.31 72.47
CA GLY A 42 -2.49 -33.63 73.65
C GLY A 42 -2.62 -32.09 73.65
N GLY A 43 -3.63 -31.58 74.31
CA GLY A 43 -3.81 -30.17 74.71
C GLY A 43 -5.28 -29.78 74.83
N GLY A 44 -5.84 -29.89 76.07
CA GLY A 44 -7.25 -29.72 76.34
C GLY A 44 -7.83 -28.33 76.09
N GLY A 45 -8.99 -28.32 75.48
CA GLY A 45 -9.94 -27.25 75.38
C GLY A 45 -11.21 -27.81 74.75
N ALA A 46 -12.25 -28.03 75.58
CA ALA A 46 -13.54 -28.51 75.13
C ALA A 46 -14.20 -27.54 74.17
N VAL A 47 -14.31 -27.94 72.89
CA VAL A 47 -15.14 -27.24 71.92
C VAL A 47 -16.59 -27.66 72.17
N PRO A 48 -17.55 -26.72 72.29
CA PRO A 48 -18.95 -27.06 72.43
C PRO A 48 -19.43 -27.88 71.22
N ARG A 49 -20.03 -29.05 71.51
CA ARG A 49 -20.70 -29.82 70.45
C ARG A 49 -21.86 -29.02 69.90
N GLY A 50 -21.70 -28.45 68.70
CA GLY A 50 -22.76 -27.82 67.94
C GLY A 50 -23.91 -28.80 67.72
N ARG A 51 -25.12 -28.40 67.96
CA ARG A 51 -26.35 -29.13 67.64
C ARG A 51 -26.38 -29.42 66.12
N PRO A 52 -26.87 -30.59 65.71
CA PRO A 52 -27.07 -30.85 64.28
C PRO A 52 -28.09 -29.83 63.76
N VAL A 53 -27.69 -28.97 62.82
CA VAL A 53 -28.61 -28.09 62.13
C VAL A 53 -29.44 -28.94 61.18
N ALA A 54 -30.73 -28.99 61.45
CA ALA A 54 -31.70 -29.64 60.62
C ALA A 54 -31.67 -28.97 59.24
N THR A 55 -31.58 -29.75 58.17
CA THR A 55 -31.71 -29.30 56.78
C THR A 55 -33.16 -28.99 56.47
N CYS A 56 -33.77 -28.07 57.20
CA CYS A 56 -35.13 -27.63 56.98
C CYS A 56 -35.20 -26.73 55.75
N GLY A 57 -35.82 -27.21 54.69
CA GLY A 57 -36.19 -26.44 53.53
C GLY A 57 -35.24 -26.49 52.30
N LEU A 58 -34.06 -27.10 52.38
CA LEU A 58 -33.15 -27.31 51.26
C LEU A 58 -33.42 -28.64 50.58
N ASP A 59 -33.29 -28.64 49.22
CA ASP A 59 -33.19 -29.89 48.46
C ASP A 59 -31.97 -30.68 48.95
N ALA A 60 -32.19 -31.86 49.48
CA ALA A 60 -31.15 -32.75 50.03
C ALA A 60 -30.04 -33.03 48.99
N ALA A 61 -30.40 -33.10 47.70
CA ALA A 61 -29.46 -33.32 46.62
C ALA A 61 -28.47 -32.12 46.44
N VAL A 62 -28.89 -30.90 46.64
CA VAL A 62 -28.04 -29.69 46.57
C VAL A 62 -27.08 -29.67 47.76
N ALA A 63 -27.55 -30.01 48.95
CA ALA A 63 -26.72 -30.05 50.15
C ALA A 63 -25.65 -31.15 50.05
N ASP A 64 -26.02 -32.34 49.59
CA ASP A 64 -25.10 -33.46 49.45
C ASP A 64 -24.03 -33.23 48.38
N GLU A 65 -24.39 -32.57 47.27
CA GLU A 65 -23.44 -32.23 46.23
C GLU A 65 -22.46 -31.13 46.68
N ALA A 66 -22.95 -30.12 47.44
CA ALA A 66 -22.07 -29.12 48.05
C ALA A 66 -21.06 -29.75 49.03
N LYS A 67 -21.50 -30.71 49.88
CA LYS A 67 -20.61 -31.47 50.75
C LYS A 67 -19.58 -32.27 49.95
N ALA A 68 -20.01 -32.95 48.88
CA ALA A 68 -19.13 -33.71 48.01
C ALA A 68 -18.06 -32.78 47.37
N PHE A 69 -18.43 -31.57 46.95
CA PHE A 69 -17.51 -30.60 46.39
C PHE A 69 -16.47 -30.12 47.42
N LEU A 70 -16.89 -29.75 48.60
CA LEU A 70 -15.99 -29.35 49.68
C LEU A 70 -15.02 -30.45 50.07
N SER A 71 -15.51 -31.69 50.18
CA SER A 71 -14.67 -32.87 50.44
C SER A 71 -13.69 -33.14 49.29
N TRP A 72 -14.09 -32.93 48.04
CA TRP A 72 -13.23 -33.05 46.86
C TRP A 72 -12.11 -31.99 46.90
N LEU A 73 -12.40 -30.74 47.31
CA LEU A 73 -11.39 -29.70 47.49
C LEU A 73 -10.33 -30.09 48.54
N GLU A 74 -10.77 -30.64 49.68
CA GLU A 74 -9.87 -31.12 50.76
C GLU A 74 -8.98 -32.29 50.34
N GLN A 75 -9.43 -33.13 49.42
CA GLN A 75 -8.70 -34.30 48.93
C GLN A 75 -7.52 -33.95 47.99
N GLY A 76 -7.05 -32.70 48.06
CA GLY A 76 -5.87 -32.27 47.34
C GLY A 76 -6.17 -31.59 45.99
N HIS A 77 -7.42 -31.21 45.74
CA HIS A 77 -7.81 -30.52 44.52
C HIS A 77 -7.77 -28.99 44.64
N PHE A 78 -7.62 -28.47 45.90
CA PHE A 78 -7.48 -27.04 46.15
C PHE A 78 -6.44 -26.76 47.22
N THR A 79 -5.60 -25.78 47.00
CA THR A 79 -4.64 -25.28 48.00
C THR A 79 -5.23 -24.04 48.66
N PHE A 80 -5.69 -24.18 49.91
CA PHE A 80 -6.27 -23.08 50.68
C PHE A 80 -5.18 -22.14 51.17
N LEU A 81 -5.35 -20.84 50.94
CA LEU A 81 -4.38 -19.78 51.27
C LEU A 81 -4.95 -18.72 52.22
N ALA A 82 -6.27 -18.53 52.21
CA ALA A 82 -6.96 -17.58 53.09
C ALA A 82 -8.43 -17.95 53.26
N ALA A 83 -9.06 -17.40 54.29
CA ALA A 83 -10.51 -17.46 54.50
C ALA A 83 -11.02 -16.25 55.23
N GLU A 84 -12.31 -15.88 55.01
CA GLU A 84 -13.01 -14.77 55.69
C GLU A 84 -14.53 -15.08 55.71
N ASP A 85 -15.19 -14.74 56.79
CA ASP A 85 -16.63 -14.89 56.93
C ASP A 85 -17.33 -13.52 56.71
N PHE A 86 -18.50 -13.61 56.12
CA PHE A 86 -19.39 -12.44 55.88
C PHE A 86 -20.76 -12.72 56.49
N GLU A 87 -21.37 -11.66 57.04
CA GLU A 87 -22.76 -11.68 57.53
C GLU A 87 -23.64 -10.76 56.71
N LEU A 88 -24.89 -11.17 56.52
CA LEU A 88 -25.90 -10.34 55.86
C LEU A 88 -26.42 -9.32 56.86
N GLN A 89 -26.06 -8.06 56.65
CA GLN A 89 -26.47 -6.90 57.47
C GLN A 89 -27.04 -5.80 56.61
N GLY A 90 -28.28 -5.37 56.82
CA GLY A 90 -28.91 -4.27 56.12
C GLY A 90 -28.98 -4.45 54.58
N GLY A 91 -29.10 -5.69 54.11
CA GLY A 91 -29.16 -6.00 52.68
C GLY A 91 -27.77 -6.01 51.99
N ALA A 92 -26.69 -6.08 52.77
CA ALA A 92 -25.32 -6.21 52.24
C ALA A 92 -24.55 -7.29 53.03
N LEU A 93 -23.60 -7.97 52.35
CA LEU A 93 -22.66 -8.88 53.00
C LEU A 93 -21.49 -8.09 53.58
N VAL A 94 -21.35 -8.11 54.92
CA VAL A 94 -20.33 -7.35 55.65
C VAL A 94 -19.33 -8.34 56.26
N PRO A 95 -17.98 -8.11 56.13
CA PRO A 95 -16.98 -8.96 56.72
C PRO A 95 -17.14 -9.07 58.26
N VAL A 96 -17.06 -10.29 58.80
CA VAL A 96 -17.11 -10.52 60.23
C VAL A 96 -15.77 -10.14 60.87
N PRO A 97 -15.71 -9.19 61.80
CA PRO A 97 -14.47 -8.77 62.44
C PRO A 97 -13.71 -9.96 63.07
N GLY A 98 -12.43 -10.12 62.76
CA GLY A 98 -11.57 -11.17 63.29
C GLY A 98 -11.71 -12.51 62.64
N SER A 99 -12.58 -12.72 61.64
CA SER A 99 -12.71 -14.00 60.89
C SER A 99 -11.63 -14.22 59.87
N ALA A 100 -10.91 -13.15 59.42
CA ALA A 100 -9.86 -13.26 58.41
C ALA A 100 -8.72 -14.21 58.82
N LEU A 101 -8.38 -15.13 57.95
CA LEU A 101 -7.32 -16.14 58.09
C LEU A 101 -6.32 -16.09 56.91
N GLY A 102 -5.11 -16.62 57.16
CA GLY A 102 -4.08 -16.79 56.11
C GLY A 102 -3.60 -15.47 55.53
N LEU A 103 -3.53 -15.35 54.21
CA LEU A 103 -3.04 -14.17 53.48
C LEU A 103 -3.79 -12.87 53.87
N LEU A 104 -5.04 -12.99 54.34
CA LEU A 104 -5.85 -11.84 54.73
C LEU A 104 -5.47 -11.25 56.09
N LYS A 105 -4.65 -11.95 56.90
CA LYS A 105 -4.08 -11.42 58.16
C LYS A 105 -2.87 -10.52 57.93
N ALA A 106 -2.30 -10.49 56.75
CA ALA A 106 -1.14 -9.68 56.47
C ALA A 106 -1.48 -8.16 56.54
N LYS A 107 -0.55 -7.35 57.11
CA LYS A 107 -0.69 -5.90 57.17
C LYS A 107 -0.88 -5.37 55.73
N GLY A 108 -2.00 -4.64 55.50
CA GLY A 108 -2.32 -4.06 54.17
C GLY A 108 -3.01 -5.03 53.21
N ALA A 109 -3.47 -6.20 53.69
CA ALA A 109 -4.32 -7.06 52.89
C ALA A 109 -5.63 -6.32 52.55
N GLN A 110 -6.00 -6.30 51.30
CA GLN A 110 -7.27 -5.74 50.87
C GLN A 110 -8.41 -6.69 51.25
N PRO A 111 -9.54 -6.18 51.79
CA PRO A 111 -10.68 -7.01 52.05
C PRO A 111 -11.21 -7.62 50.75
N LEU A 112 -11.75 -8.86 50.85
CA LEU A 112 -12.37 -9.47 49.71
C LEU A 112 -13.65 -8.73 49.32
N PRO A 113 -13.92 -8.56 48.01
CA PRO A 113 -15.21 -8.06 47.61
C PRO A 113 -16.29 -9.06 47.96
N ALA A 114 -17.34 -8.62 48.64
CA ALA A 114 -18.50 -9.48 48.96
C ALA A 114 -19.21 -9.92 47.68
N THR A 115 -19.88 -11.08 47.71
CA THR A 115 -20.77 -11.49 46.62
C THR A 115 -21.87 -10.47 46.43
N PRO A 116 -22.18 -10.00 45.23
CA PRO A 116 -23.28 -9.08 44.96
C PRO A 116 -24.59 -9.65 45.57
N ILE A 117 -25.32 -8.83 46.31
CA ILE A 117 -26.49 -9.31 47.09
C ILE A 117 -27.53 -9.95 46.16
N GLU A 118 -27.79 -9.35 45.02
CA GLU A 118 -28.72 -9.90 44.01
C GLU A 118 -28.36 -11.32 43.58
N ARG A 119 -27.08 -11.59 43.44
CA ARG A 119 -26.58 -12.93 43.08
C ARG A 119 -26.62 -13.86 44.30
N PHE A 120 -26.28 -13.34 45.45
CA PHE A 120 -26.33 -14.11 46.72
C PHE A 120 -27.73 -14.62 47.03
N GLU A 121 -28.76 -13.78 46.81
CA GLU A 121 -30.15 -14.12 47.04
C GLU A 121 -30.75 -15.01 45.95
N SER A 122 -30.46 -14.70 44.66
CA SER A 122 -31.07 -15.39 43.50
C SER A 122 -30.46 -16.78 43.19
N ASP A 123 -29.21 -17.05 43.61
CA ASP A 123 -28.55 -18.32 43.34
C ASP A 123 -29.05 -19.41 44.27
N PRO A 124 -29.68 -20.47 43.78
CA PRO A 124 -30.11 -21.61 44.59
C PRO A 124 -28.95 -22.46 45.09
N GLY A 125 -27.74 -22.30 44.52
CA GLY A 125 -26.54 -23.05 44.89
C GLY A 125 -25.98 -22.64 46.22
N LEU A 126 -25.47 -23.62 46.98
CA LEU A 126 -24.78 -23.35 48.24
C LEU A 126 -23.32 -22.97 48.06
N VAL A 127 -22.72 -23.31 46.96
CA VAL A 127 -21.29 -23.08 46.67
C VAL A 127 -21.15 -22.29 45.36
N LEU A 128 -20.35 -21.26 45.41
CA LEU A 128 -19.99 -20.45 44.24
C LEU A 128 -18.48 -20.43 44.09
N SER A 129 -17.96 -20.83 42.94
CA SER A 129 -16.55 -20.72 42.59
C SER A 129 -16.33 -19.54 41.61
N THR A 130 -15.35 -18.69 41.87
CA THR A 130 -15.03 -17.51 41.07
C THR A 130 -13.53 -17.25 41.04
N LYS A 131 -13.03 -16.45 40.10
CA LYS A 131 -11.66 -15.91 40.13
C LYS A 131 -11.59 -14.65 40.97
N ALA A 132 -10.61 -14.58 41.85
CA ALA A 132 -10.27 -13.36 42.58
C ALA A 132 -9.47 -12.40 41.72
N MET A 133 -9.48 -11.11 42.11
CA MET A 133 -8.75 -10.05 41.39
C MET A 133 -7.31 -9.85 41.89
N SER A 134 -6.81 -10.75 42.74
CA SER A 134 -5.44 -10.73 43.27
C SER A 134 -4.66 -11.95 42.84
N ARG A 135 -3.35 -11.79 42.63
CA ARG A 135 -2.43 -12.88 42.37
C ARG A 135 -1.91 -13.44 43.69
N SER A 136 -1.69 -14.71 43.73
CA SER A 136 -1.02 -15.36 44.87
C SER A 136 0.43 -14.88 44.95
N THR A 137 0.86 -14.50 46.14
CA THR A 137 2.25 -14.17 46.47
C THR A 137 3.02 -15.38 46.98
N VAL A 138 2.33 -16.49 47.19
CA VAL A 138 2.89 -17.76 47.72
C VAL A 138 2.52 -18.92 46.82
N HIS A 139 3.27 -19.98 46.89
CA HIS A 139 3.11 -21.23 46.12
C HIS A 139 3.39 -21.09 44.63
N ARG A 140 2.59 -20.35 43.84
CA ARG A 140 2.82 -20.00 42.44
C ARG A 140 2.19 -18.65 42.11
N PRO A 141 2.77 -17.83 41.23
CA PRO A 141 2.25 -16.50 40.87
C PRO A 141 1.06 -16.63 39.89
N ALA A 142 -0.06 -17.16 40.36
CA ALA A 142 -1.30 -17.31 39.62
C ALA A 142 -2.42 -16.49 40.24
N TRP A 143 -3.46 -16.21 39.49
CA TRP A 143 -4.65 -15.56 40.01
C TRP A 143 -5.38 -16.50 40.97
N LEU A 144 -5.72 -15.98 42.13
CA LEU A 144 -6.41 -16.74 43.13
C LEU A 144 -7.82 -17.14 42.68
N ASP A 145 -8.25 -18.31 43.17
CA ASP A 145 -9.63 -18.77 43.07
C ASP A 145 -10.34 -18.46 44.39
N ALA A 146 -11.60 -18.06 44.34
CA ALA A 146 -12.44 -17.82 45.51
C ALA A 146 -13.61 -18.80 45.50
N ILE A 147 -13.77 -19.50 46.62
CA ILE A 147 -14.88 -20.41 46.88
C ILE A 147 -15.74 -19.78 47.96
N SER A 148 -16.97 -19.39 47.62
CA SER A 148 -17.95 -18.86 48.58
C SER A 148 -18.95 -19.98 48.94
N VAL A 149 -19.21 -20.17 50.23
CA VAL A 149 -20.18 -21.11 50.74
C VAL A 149 -21.24 -20.36 51.52
N LYS A 150 -22.51 -20.46 51.14
CA LYS A 150 -23.63 -19.83 51.86
C LYS A 150 -23.79 -20.38 53.26
N ARG A 151 -23.96 -19.52 54.21
CA ARG A 151 -24.33 -19.84 55.59
C ARG A 151 -25.83 -19.62 55.75
N LEU A 152 -26.48 -20.67 56.28
CA LEU A 152 -27.94 -20.66 56.48
C LEU A 152 -28.29 -20.71 57.96
N ASP A 153 -29.42 -20.11 58.32
CA ASP A 153 -29.99 -20.25 59.67
C ASP A 153 -30.76 -21.58 59.85
N ALA A 154 -31.37 -21.80 61.02
CA ALA A 154 -32.16 -22.97 61.32
C ALA A 154 -33.44 -23.12 60.47
N ALA A 155 -33.88 -22.05 59.80
CA ALA A 155 -35.03 -22.02 58.93
C ALA A 155 -34.62 -22.20 57.44
N GLY A 156 -33.31 -22.35 57.15
CA GLY A 156 -32.81 -22.50 55.81
C GLY A 156 -32.64 -21.16 55.06
N GLN A 157 -32.74 -20.02 55.77
CA GLN A 157 -32.54 -18.73 55.11
C GLN A 157 -31.07 -18.34 55.11
N PRO A 158 -30.57 -17.71 54.03
CA PRO A 158 -29.19 -17.29 53.96
C PRO A 158 -28.90 -16.12 54.89
N VAL A 159 -27.94 -16.32 55.82
CA VAL A 159 -27.52 -15.31 56.82
C VAL A 159 -26.11 -14.77 56.58
N GLY A 160 -25.38 -15.33 55.62
CA GLY A 160 -24.03 -14.91 55.32
C GLY A 160 -23.30 -15.88 54.38
N GLU A 161 -22.01 -15.69 54.21
CA GLU A 161 -21.15 -16.61 53.48
C GLU A 161 -19.80 -16.78 54.14
N SER A 162 -19.20 -17.97 53.97
CA SER A 162 -17.78 -18.21 54.26
C SER A 162 -17.02 -18.28 52.94
N ARG A 163 -16.00 -17.47 52.81
CA ARG A 163 -15.20 -17.37 51.58
C ARG A 163 -13.79 -17.87 51.79
N PHE A 164 -13.36 -18.76 50.90
CA PHE A 164 -12.03 -19.34 50.87
C PHE A 164 -11.28 -18.86 49.64
N LEU A 165 -10.01 -18.44 49.82
CA LEU A 165 -9.08 -18.14 48.73
C LEU A 165 -8.03 -19.19 48.60
N GLY A 166 -7.66 -19.50 47.36
CA GLY A 166 -6.62 -20.48 47.10
C GLY A 166 -6.35 -20.69 45.62
N LEU A 167 -5.82 -21.85 45.30
CA LEU A 167 -5.48 -22.23 43.94
C LEU A 167 -5.94 -23.68 43.69
N TYR A 168 -6.66 -23.91 42.61
CA TYR A 168 -6.89 -25.28 42.14
C TYR A 168 -5.57 -25.94 41.77
N THR A 169 -5.41 -27.19 42.12
CA THR A 169 -4.21 -28.00 41.86
C THR A 169 -4.23 -28.56 40.45
N SER A 170 -3.10 -29.11 40.00
CA SER A 170 -3.02 -29.85 38.73
C SER A 170 -3.98 -31.05 38.69
N ALA A 171 -4.19 -31.69 39.82
CA ALA A 171 -5.17 -32.79 39.93
C ALA A 171 -6.61 -32.31 39.64
N ALA A 172 -6.99 -31.12 40.09
CA ALA A 172 -8.30 -30.55 39.77
C ALA A 172 -8.47 -30.28 38.28
N TYR A 173 -7.43 -29.78 37.60
CA TYR A 173 -7.46 -29.55 36.17
C TYR A 173 -7.44 -30.83 35.32
N ALA A 174 -6.89 -31.90 35.83
CA ALA A 174 -6.82 -33.20 35.17
C ALA A 174 -8.05 -34.10 35.44
N ALA A 175 -8.87 -33.75 36.43
CA ALA A 175 -10.07 -34.56 36.79
C ALA A 175 -11.12 -34.47 35.64
N SER A 176 -11.78 -35.60 35.33
CA SER A 176 -12.92 -35.64 34.42
C SER A 176 -14.09 -34.80 34.96
N VAL A 177 -14.82 -34.12 34.09
CA VAL A 177 -15.99 -33.31 34.46
C VAL A 177 -17.06 -34.13 35.19
N GLU A 178 -17.14 -35.41 34.92
CA GLU A 178 -18.07 -36.34 35.56
C GLU A 178 -17.68 -36.67 37.01
N GLN A 179 -16.42 -36.47 37.39
CA GLN A 179 -15.89 -36.74 38.74
C GLN A 179 -15.88 -35.51 39.64
N ILE A 180 -16.03 -34.31 39.06
CA ILE A 180 -16.01 -33.06 39.82
C ILE A 180 -17.43 -32.75 40.33
N PRO A 181 -17.69 -32.80 41.67
CA PRO A 181 -18.99 -32.48 42.22
C PRO A 181 -19.42 -31.06 41.82
N VAL A 182 -20.71 -30.78 41.75
CA VAL A 182 -21.32 -29.55 41.18
C VAL A 182 -21.17 -29.46 39.67
N VAL A 183 -19.95 -29.63 39.13
CA VAL A 183 -19.69 -29.59 37.66
C VAL A 183 -20.42 -30.75 36.98
N ARG A 184 -20.35 -31.96 37.54
CA ARG A 184 -21.04 -33.15 37.00
C ARG A 184 -22.56 -32.98 36.93
N GLN A 185 -23.17 -32.24 37.84
CA GLN A 185 -24.60 -31.94 37.79
C GLN A 185 -24.91 -30.99 36.62
N ASN A 186 -24.08 -29.94 36.44
CA ASN A 186 -24.23 -29.05 35.29
C ASN A 186 -24.07 -29.79 33.97
N VAL A 187 -23.06 -30.66 33.86
CA VAL A 187 -22.83 -31.53 32.68
C VAL A 187 -24.05 -32.45 32.43
N ALA A 188 -24.55 -33.15 33.48
CA ALA A 188 -25.72 -33.99 33.33
C ALA A 188 -26.96 -33.24 32.86
N ARG A 189 -27.18 -32.00 33.37
CA ARG A 189 -28.26 -31.13 32.96
C ARG A 189 -28.14 -30.72 31.48
N VAL A 190 -26.95 -30.30 31.05
CA VAL A 190 -26.68 -29.93 29.64
C VAL A 190 -26.93 -31.13 28.72
N MET A 191 -26.43 -32.33 29.09
CA MET A 191 -26.63 -33.55 28.32
C MET A 191 -28.12 -33.93 28.21
N ALA A 192 -28.90 -33.79 29.30
CA ALA A 192 -30.34 -34.06 29.31
C ALA A 192 -31.13 -33.05 28.46
N ASN A 193 -30.82 -31.77 28.57
CA ASN A 193 -31.52 -30.69 27.83
C ASN A 193 -31.20 -30.66 26.35
N ALA A 194 -30.03 -31.15 25.95
CA ALA A 194 -29.56 -31.07 24.55
C ALA A 194 -30.44 -31.85 23.55
N GLY A 195 -31.31 -32.74 24.02
CA GLY A 195 -32.19 -33.53 23.15
C GLY A 195 -31.45 -34.52 22.22
N VAL A 196 -30.19 -34.82 22.51
CA VAL A 196 -29.37 -35.73 21.70
C VAL A 196 -29.64 -37.19 22.10
N VAL A 197 -29.79 -38.05 21.11
CA VAL A 197 -30.02 -39.47 21.36
C VAL A 197 -28.75 -40.11 21.95
N HIS A 198 -28.91 -40.80 23.09
CA HIS A 198 -27.79 -41.43 23.78
C HIS A 198 -26.99 -42.37 22.86
N GLY A 199 -25.68 -42.27 22.88
CA GLY A 199 -24.76 -43.12 22.11
C GLY A 199 -24.57 -42.74 20.62
N ASN A 200 -25.34 -41.80 20.07
CA ASN A 200 -25.13 -41.34 18.71
C ASN A 200 -23.92 -40.41 18.60
N HIS A 201 -23.56 -40.02 17.38
CA HIS A 201 -22.42 -39.13 17.09
C HIS A 201 -22.53 -37.78 17.81
N ALA A 202 -23.71 -37.16 17.81
CA ALA A 202 -23.94 -35.86 18.45
C ALA A 202 -23.77 -35.95 19.98
N HIS A 203 -24.21 -37.06 20.61
CA HIS A 203 -24.01 -37.29 22.05
C HIS A 203 -22.54 -37.41 22.40
N LYS A 204 -21.76 -38.20 21.65
CA LYS A 204 -20.30 -38.36 21.86
C LYS A 204 -19.56 -37.03 21.62
N ALA A 205 -19.97 -36.30 20.62
CA ALA A 205 -19.39 -34.98 20.30
C ALA A 205 -19.67 -33.97 21.41
N LEU A 206 -20.88 -33.89 21.93
CA LEU A 206 -21.23 -33.02 23.06
C LEU A 206 -20.46 -33.39 24.33
N GLN A 207 -20.35 -34.68 24.62
CA GLN A 207 -19.55 -35.19 25.75
C GLN A 207 -18.07 -34.79 25.60
N ALA A 208 -17.49 -34.93 24.40
CA ALA A 208 -16.12 -34.50 24.13
C ALA A 208 -15.94 -32.97 24.26
N ILE A 209 -16.93 -32.18 23.85
CA ILE A 209 -16.91 -30.72 24.03
C ILE A 209 -16.88 -30.35 25.50
N LEU A 210 -17.75 -30.96 26.32
CA LEU A 210 -17.82 -30.73 27.75
C LEU A 210 -16.54 -31.17 28.47
N GLU A 211 -15.98 -32.33 28.10
CA GLU A 211 -14.73 -32.84 28.69
C GLU A 211 -13.51 -31.97 28.32
N THR A 212 -13.48 -31.41 27.11
CA THR A 212 -12.39 -30.56 26.66
C THR A 212 -12.61 -29.06 26.94
N TYR A 213 -13.76 -28.69 27.50
CA TYR A 213 -14.04 -27.30 27.89
C TYR A 213 -13.00 -26.80 28.91
N PRO A 214 -12.54 -25.51 28.86
CA PRO A 214 -11.53 -25.03 29.80
C PRO A 214 -11.93 -25.31 31.23
N ARG A 215 -11.11 -26.06 31.96
CA ARG A 215 -11.47 -26.55 33.31
C ARG A 215 -11.70 -25.40 34.29
N GLU A 216 -10.95 -24.30 34.13
CA GLU A 216 -11.17 -23.06 34.91
C GLU A 216 -12.58 -22.50 34.70
N GLU A 217 -13.11 -22.58 33.49
CA GLU A 217 -14.46 -22.12 33.18
C GLU A 217 -15.53 -23.08 33.72
N MET A 218 -15.31 -24.41 33.57
CA MET A 218 -16.24 -25.41 34.08
C MET A 218 -16.51 -25.29 35.58
N LEU A 219 -15.52 -24.85 36.34
CA LEU A 219 -15.65 -24.63 37.78
C LEU A 219 -16.42 -23.36 38.14
N GLN A 220 -16.68 -22.45 37.19
CA GLN A 220 -17.28 -21.14 37.44
C GLN A 220 -18.56 -20.87 36.65
N ILE A 221 -18.80 -21.61 35.57
CA ILE A 221 -19.91 -21.40 34.65
C ILE A 221 -21.20 -21.99 35.19
N ASP A 222 -22.28 -21.26 35.07
CA ASP A 222 -23.61 -21.80 35.37
C ASP A 222 -24.11 -22.73 34.26
N ALA A 223 -25.07 -23.60 34.58
CA ALA A 223 -25.55 -24.63 33.67
C ALA A 223 -26.22 -24.08 32.40
N ALA A 224 -26.92 -22.92 32.49
CA ALA A 224 -27.62 -22.34 31.35
C ALA A 224 -26.61 -21.72 30.32
N THR A 225 -25.60 -21.00 30.84
CA THR A 225 -24.52 -20.45 30.00
C THR A 225 -23.68 -21.59 29.40
N LEU A 226 -23.38 -22.64 30.17
CA LEU A 226 -22.65 -23.82 29.65
C LEU A 226 -23.43 -24.52 28.54
N GLU A 227 -24.75 -24.71 28.72
CA GLU A 227 -25.63 -25.28 27.69
C GLU A 227 -25.60 -24.45 26.40
N GLN A 228 -25.77 -23.12 26.51
CA GLN A 228 -25.71 -22.21 25.38
C GLN A 228 -24.37 -22.32 24.62
N HIS A 229 -23.25 -22.33 25.36
CA HIS A 229 -21.92 -22.42 24.78
C HIS A 229 -21.68 -23.80 24.14
N ALA A 230 -21.96 -24.90 24.86
CA ALA A 230 -21.74 -26.26 24.39
C ALA A 230 -22.56 -26.56 23.12
N MET A 231 -23.85 -26.17 23.11
CA MET A 231 -24.70 -26.31 21.92
C MET A 231 -24.26 -25.42 20.76
N GLY A 232 -23.75 -24.22 21.05
CA GLY A 232 -23.16 -23.34 20.06
C GLY A 232 -21.92 -23.96 19.43
N ILE A 233 -21.04 -24.57 20.25
CA ILE A 233 -19.83 -25.28 19.81
C ILE A 233 -20.20 -26.53 19.02
N LEU A 234 -21.19 -27.30 19.46
CA LEU A 234 -21.66 -28.48 18.76
C LEU A 234 -22.13 -28.17 17.32
N ARG A 235 -22.80 -27.03 17.15
CA ARG A 235 -23.26 -26.57 15.83
C ARG A 235 -22.12 -26.09 14.91
N LEU A 236 -20.92 -25.88 15.43
CA LEU A 236 -19.73 -25.48 14.63
C LEU A 236 -19.05 -26.66 13.93
N GLN A 237 -19.27 -27.92 14.36
CA GLN A 237 -18.45 -29.11 14.10
C GLN A 237 -17.93 -29.28 12.66
N GLU A 238 -18.69 -28.87 11.63
CA GLU A 238 -18.27 -29.01 10.22
C GLU A 238 -18.17 -27.68 9.50
N ARG A 239 -18.47 -26.58 10.18
CA ARG A 239 -18.46 -25.24 9.58
C ARG A 239 -17.26 -24.47 10.06
N GLN A 240 -16.29 -24.23 9.19
CA GLN A 240 -15.13 -23.37 9.46
C GLN A 240 -15.58 -21.88 9.59
N ARG A 241 -16.30 -21.58 10.67
CA ARG A 241 -16.79 -20.24 10.96
C ARG A 241 -16.17 -19.73 12.25
N VAL A 242 -15.89 -18.43 12.27
CA VAL A 242 -15.54 -17.72 13.49
C VAL A 242 -16.73 -17.71 14.43
N ARG A 243 -16.50 -17.97 15.71
CA ARG A 243 -17.50 -17.89 16.76
C ARG A 243 -16.89 -17.35 18.04
N LEU A 244 -17.66 -16.52 18.75
CA LEU A 244 -17.27 -15.91 20.01
C LEU A 244 -18.30 -16.25 21.09
N PHE A 245 -17.85 -16.83 22.19
CA PHE A 245 -18.64 -17.05 23.38
C PHE A 245 -18.09 -16.19 24.51
N VAL A 246 -18.95 -15.45 25.20
CA VAL A 246 -18.57 -14.51 26.26
C VAL A 246 -19.29 -14.85 27.53
N ARG A 247 -18.55 -15.06 28.65
CA ARG A 247 -19.07 -15.17 29.99
C ARG A 247 -18.51 -14.04 30.85
N ARG A 248 -19.37 -13.36 31.57
CA ARG A 248 -18.96 -12.35 32.55
C ARG A 248 -18.80 -13.01 33.93
N GLY A 249 -17.73 -12.62 34.62
CA GLY A 249 -17.55 -13.01 36.02
C GLY A 249 -18.58 -12.33 36.94
N VAL A 250 -18.92 -12.99 38.04
CA VAL A 250 -19.94 -12.55 39.01
C VAL A 250 -19.70 -11.13 39.53
N PHE A 251 -18.44 -10.74 39.72
CA PHE A 251 -18.07 -9.42 40.22
C PHE A 251 -17.98 -8.33 39.13
N GLY A 252 -18.34 -8.63 37.88
CA GLY A 252 -18.34 -7.66 36.79
C GLY A 252 -16.96 -7.11 36.37
N ARG A 253 -15.87 -7.66 36.91
CA ARG A 253 -14.48 -7.22 36.65
C ARG A 253 -13.71 -8.14 35.71
N LEU A 254 -14.28 -9.29 35.35
CA LEU A 254 -13.67 -10.32 34.52
C LEU A 254 -14.65 -10.76 33.44
N ALA A 255 -14.14 -10.97 32.22
CA ALA A 255 -14.84 -11.71 31.18
C ALA A 255 -13.94 -12.82 30.64
N SER A 256 -14.56 -13.97 30.40
CA SER A 256 -13.97 -15.10 29.73
C SER A 256 -14.52 -15.20 28.32
N LEU A 257 -13.64 -15.25 27.33
CA LEU A 257 -13.99 -15.29 25.93
C LEU A 257 -13.42 -16.56 25.28
N LEU A 258 -14.28 -17.39 24.74
CA LEU A 258 -13.88 -18.53 23.92
C LEU A 258 -14.04 -18.15 22.44
N VAL A 259 -12.93 -18.07 21.75
CA VAL A 259 -12.88 -17.72 20.33
C VAL A 259 -12.53 -18.98 19.53
N TYR A 260 -13.39 -19.30 18.58
CA TYR A 260 -13.15 -20.36 17.60
C TYR A 260 -12.87 -19.71 16.25
N VAL A 261 -11.72 -20.05 15.66
CA VAL A 261 -11.29 -19.56 14.34
C VAL A 261 -10.84 -20.74 13.47
N PRO A 262 -10.95 -20.67 12.14
CA PRO A 262 -10.36 -21.69 11.28
C PRO A 262 -8.87 -21.86 11.57
N ARG A 263 -8.40 -23.11 11.65
CA ARG A 263 -7.03 -23.44 12.06
C ARG A 263 -5.97 -22.85 11.12
N ASP A 264 -6.27 -22.78 9.84
CA ASP A 264 -5.40 -22.26 8.79
C ASP A 264 -5.22 -20.72 8.84
N VAL A 265 -6.10 -20.01 9.55
CA VAL A 265 -5.98 -18.54 9.78
C VAL A 265 -5.33 -18.21 11.11
N TYR A 266 -5.16 -19.20 12.01
CA TYR A 266 -4.56 -18.96 13.33
C TYR A 266 -3.06 -18.69 13.22
N THR A 267 -2.65 -17.46 13.53
CA THR A 267 -1.27 -17.03 13.62
C THR A 267 -1.02 -16.27 14.93
N THR A 268 0.25 -16.08 15.27
CA THR A 268 0.62 -15.24 16.43
C THR A 268 0.13 -13.80 16.24
N GLU A 269 0.19 -13.27 15.04
CA GLU A 269 -0.30 -11.93 14.70
C GLU A 269 -1.80 -11.79 14.90
N LEU A 270 -2.59 -12.76 14.39
CA LEU A 270 -4.03 -12.79 14.63
C LEU A 270 -4.35 -12.80 16.11
N ARG A 271 -3.64 -13.63 16.90
CA ARG A 271 -3.82 -13.70 18.35
C ARG A 271 -3.57 -12.34 19.03
N VAL A 272 -2.50 -11.63 18.66
CA VAL A 272 -2.17 -10.29 19.20
C VAL A 272 -3.24 -9.30 18.79
N LYS A 273 -3.65 -9.31 17.53
CA LYS A 273 -4.72 -8.43 17.00
C LYS A 273 -6.05 -8.64 17.73
N LEU A 274 -6.43 -9.88 17.98
CA LEU A 274 -7.63 -10.20 18.77
C LEU A 274 -7.50 -9.73 20.23
N GLY A 275 -6.32 -9.88 20.83
CA GLY A 275 -6.04 -9.36 22.17
C GLY A 275 -6.23 -7.85 22.26
N ALA A 276 -5.71 -7.08 21.30
CA ALA A 276 -5.90 -5.64 21.22
C ALA A 276 -7.39 -5.26 21.03
N LEU A 277 -8.11 -5.98 20.18
CA LEU A 277 -9.54 -5.79 19.94
C LEU A 277 -10.36 -6.01 21.24
N PHE A 278 -10.03 -7.03 22.02
CA PHE A 278 -10.70 -7.29 23.30
C PHE A 278 -10.30 -6.29 24.37
N THR A 279 -9.05 -5.81 24.39
CA THR A 279 -8.61 -4.73 25.27
C THR A 279 -9.46 -3.47 25.05
N GLU A 280 -9.66 -3.09 23.79
CA GLU A 280 -10.52 -1.94 23.42
C GLU A 280 -11.99 -2.16 23.79
N ALA A 281 -12.57 -3.32 23.40
CA ALA A 281 -13.99 -3.59 23.56
C ALA A 281 -14.45 -3.67 25.04
N PHE A 282 -13.55 -4.09 25.92
CA PHE A 282 -13.84 -4.28 27.35
C PHE A 282 -13.17 -3.24 28.26
N ASP A 283 -12.47 -2.25 27.73
CA ASP A 283 -11.63 -1.31 28.50
C ASP A 283 -10.72 -2.06 29.50
N ALA A 284 -10.01 -3.06 28.97
CA ALA A 284 -9.32 -4.03 29.80
C ALA A 284 -7.96 -3.51 30.30
N ALA A 285 -7.66 -3.76 31.58
CA ALA A 285 -6.34 -3.57 32.17
C ALA A 285 -5.35 -4.65 31.74
N SER A 286 -5.85 -5.88 31.50
CA SER A 286 -5.04 -6.99 31.02
C SER A 286 -5.88 -8.02 30.25
N VAL A 287 -5.25 -8.63 29.24
CA VAL A 287 -5.81 -9.73 28.47
C VAL A 287 -4.80 -10.87 28.47
N GLU A 288 -5.17 -12.01 29.04
CA GLU A 288 -4.38 -13.24 29.02
C GLU A 288 -5.05 -14.22 28.06
N PHE A 289 -4.27 -15.12 27.45
CA PHE A 289 -4.81 -16.09 26.50
C PHE A 289 -4.18 -17.48 26.66
N THR A 290 -4.95 -18.50 26.31
CA THR A 290 -4.50 -19.89 26.23
C THR A 290 -5.03 -20.51 24.94
N PRO A 291 -4.17 -20.82 23.94
CA PRO A 291 -4.60 -21.49 22.73
C PRO A 291 -4.73 -23.00 22.97
N MET A 292 -5.69 -23.60 22.31
CA MET A 292 -5.84 -25.05 22.21
C MET A 292 -5.95 -25.45 20.73
N LEU A 293 -4.94 -26.13 20.25
CA LEU A 293 -4.85 -26.67 18.91
C LEU A 293 -5.01 -28.18 18.99
N THR A 294 -6.04 -28.69 18.35
CA THR A 294 -6.34 -30.13 18.22
C THR A 294 -6.35 -30.51 16.74
N ASP A 295 -6.69 -31.75 16.42
CA ASP A 295 -6.89 -32.18 15.02
C ASP A 295 -8.16 -31.60 14.40
N SER A 296 -8.91 -30.79 15.13
CA SER A 296 -10.09 -30.05 14.62
C SER A 296 -9.70 -29.04 13.55
N ALA A 297 -10.61 -28.82 12.60
CA ALA A 297 -10.51 -27.74 11.62
C ALA A 297 -10.55 -26.33 12.24
N LEU A 298 -10.91 -26.23 13.54
CA LEU A 298 -10.97 -24.99 14.30
C LEU A 298 -9.88 -24.96 15.38
N ALA A 299 -9.23 -23.83 15.51
CA ALA A 299 -8.41 -23.47 16.67
C ALA A 299 -9.31 -22.79 17.72
N ARG A 300 -9.15 -23.19 19.01
CA ARG A 300 -9.83 -22.53 20.12
C ARG A 300 -8.83 -21.65 20.87
N ILE A 301 -9.19 -20.42 21.15
CA ILE A 301 -8.41 -19.51 21.97
C ILE A 301 -9.28 -19.06 23.13
N HIS A 302 -8.81 -19.31 24.34
CA HIS A 302 -9.46 -18.84 25.55
C HIS A 302 -8.78 -17.56 26.02
N TYR A 303 -9.51 -16.44 25.99
CA TYR A 303 -9.05 -15.15 26.53
C TYR A 303 -9.70 -14.89 27.87
N ILE A 304 -8.90 -14.40 28.81
CA ILE A 304 -9.36 -13.87 30.09
C ILE A 304 -9.08 -12.38 30.11
N VAL A 305 -10.14 -11.60 30.11
CA VAL A 305 -10.13 -10.13 30.07
C VAL A 305 -10.42 -9.61 31.47
N ARG A 306 -9.57 -8.72 31.99
CA ARG A 306 -9.75 -8.10 33.31
C ARG A 306 -9.81 -6.59 33.18
N ALA A 307 -10.86 -5.98 33.72
CA ALA A 307 -10.98 -4.53 33.85
C ALA A 307 -10.21 -4.01 35.07
N ARG A 308 -9.91 -2.71 35.08
CA ARG A 308 -9.40 -2.05 36.31
C ARG A 308 -10.47 -1.96 37.39
N ASP A 309 -11.66 -1.54 36.99
CA ASP A 309 -12.82 -1.40 37.89
C ASP A 309 -13.94 -2.35 37.49
N LEU A 310 -14.85 -1.93 36.65
CA LEU A 310 -15.94 -2.76 36.13
C LEU A 310 -15.87 -2.83 34.61
N LEU A 311 -16.21 -3.97 34.06
CA LEU A 311 -16.41 -4.15 32.62
C LEU A 311 -17.60 -3.30 32.15
N PRO A 312 -17.57 -2.71 30.93
CA PRO A 312 -18.70 -2.02 30.32
C PRO A 312 -19.98 -2.87 30.43
N THR A 313 -21.07 -2.27 30.87
CA THR A 313 -22.34 -2.97 31.11
C THR A 313 -22.93 -3.58 29.84
N GLN A 314 -22.73 -2.90 28.70
CA GLN A 314 -23.23 -3.33 27.39
C GLN A 314 -22.05 -3.52 26.43
N VAL A 315 -21.77 -4.76 26.09
CA VAL A 315 -20.91 -5.13 24.97
C VAL A 315 -21.76 -5.92 24.00
N ASP A 316 -21.92 -5.40 22.80
CA ASP A 316 -22.61 -6.12 21.73
C ASP A 316 -21.72 -7.28 21.24
N VAL A 317 -22.04 -8.48 21.71
CA VAL A 317 -21.30 -9.71 21.39
C VAL A 317 -21.40 -10.04 19.90
N ALA A 318 -22.51 -9.74 19.23
CA ALA A 318 -22.67 -10.00 17.81
C ALA A 318 -21.79 -9.08 16.96
N GLN A 319 -21.74 -7.79 17.32
CA GLN A 319 -20.83 -6.84 16.67
C GLN A 319 -19.36 -7.22 16.93
N LEU A 320 -19.04 -7.62 18.17
CA LEU A 320 -17.69 -8.06 18.51
C LEU A 320 -17.29 -9.33 17.73
N GLU A 321 -18.19 -10.31 17.58
CA GLU A 321 -17.99 -11.50 16.75
C GLU A 321 -17.76 -11.11 15.28
N ALA A 322 -18.49 -10.15 14.75
CA ALA A 322 -18.28 -9.65 13.40
C ALA A 322 -16.90 -8.98 13.22
N ARG A 323 -16.44 -8.21 14.24
CA ARG A 323 -15.08 -7.63 14.26
C ARG A 323 -14.00 -8.73 14.30
N VAL A 324 -14.21 -9.78 15.09
CA VAL A 324 -13.32 -10.95 15.13
C VAL A 324 -13.31 -11.66 13.79
N ALA A 325 -14.46 -11.88 13.17
CA ALA A 325 -14.55 -12.50 11.84
C ALA A 325 -13.85 -11.65 10.76
N GLN A 326 -13.97 -10.34 10.84
CA GLN A 326 -13.25 -9.45 9.93
C GLN A 326 -11.73 -9.52 10.15
N ALA A 327 -11.27 -9.60 11.41
CA ALA A 327 -9.86 -9.77 11.73
C ALA A 327 -9.27 -11.10 11.23
N CYS A 328 -10.10 -12.13 11.11
CA CYS A 328 -9.74 -13.46 10.60
C CYS A 328 -9.68 -13.55 9.07
N LYS A 329 -10.19 -12.54 8.33
CA LYS A 329 -10.09 -12.55 6.87
C LYS A 329 -8.63 -12.39 6.46
N ARG A 330 -8.13 -13.33 5.66
CA ARG A 330 -6.82 -13.19 5.05
C ARG A 330 -6.87 -12.07 4.02
N TRP A 331 -5.79 -11.28 3.95
CA TRP A 331 -5.64 -10.22 2.96
C TRP A 331 -5.92 -10.72 1.53
N ILE A 332 -5.41 -11.91 1.19
CA ILE A 332 -5.58 -12.54 -0.12
C ILE A 332 -7.06 -12.85 -0.44
N ASP A 333 -7.84 -13.25 0.56
CA ASP A 333 -9.28 -13.53 0.38
C ASP A 333 -10.05 -12.24 0.12
N GLY A 334 -9.63 -11.14 0.78
CA GLY A 334 -10.16 -9.80 0.52
C GLY A 334 -9.91 -9.35 -0.91
N VAL A 335 -8.66 -9.48 -1.38
CA VAL A 335 -8.30 -9.12 -2.76
C VAL A 335 -9.06 -9.96 -3.78
N ASN A 336 -9.15 -11.28 -3.57
CA ASN A 336 -9.89 -12.18 -4.46
C ASN A 336 -11.38 -11.85 -4.52
N ALA A 337 -11.99 -11.44 -3.40
CA ALA A 337 -13.38 -10.99 -3.37
C ALA A 337 -13.59 -9.72 -4.22
N VAL A 338 -12.68 -8.74 -4.13
CA VAL A 338 -12.71 -7.52 -4.95
C VAL A 338 -12.54 -7.86 -6.43
N LEU A 339 -11.57 -8.72 -6.77
CA LEU A 339 -11.35 -9.16 -8.15
C LEU A 339 -12.56 -9.86 -8.74
N LEU A 340 -13.19 -10.75 -7.96
CA LEU A 340 -14.39 -11.45 -8.39
C LEU A 340 -15.56 -10.48 -8.65
N ALA A 341 -15.72 -9.49 -7.79
CA ALA A 341 -16.75 -8.47 -7.94
C ALA A 341 -16.54 -7.59 -9.18
N ARG A 342 -15.29 -7.26 -9.51
CA ARG A 342 -14.92 -6.40 -10.66
C ARG A 342 -14.89 -7.15 -12.00
N SER A 343 -14.36 -8.37 -12.02
CA SER A 343 -13.96 -9.08 -13.25
C SER A 343 -14.74 -10.39 -13.50
N GLY A 344 -15.62 -10.80 -12.61
CA GLY A 344 -16.38 -12.04 -12.74
C GLY A 344 -15.46 -13.28 -12.92
N ARG A 345 -15.81 -14.16 -13.87
CA ARG A 345 -15.03 -15.40 -14.14
C ARG A 345 -13.64 -15.16 -14.75
N GLY A 346 -13.31 -13.95 -15.19
CA GLY A 346 -11.98 -13.59 -15.72
C GLY A 346 -10.88 -13.43 -14.65
N ALA A 347 -11.23 -13.56 -13.37
CA ALA A 347 -10.31 -13.33 -12.25
C ALA A 347 -9.23 -14.41 -12.04
N SER A 348 -9.33 -15.59 -12.69
CA SER A 348 -8.45 -16.74 -12.39
C SER A 348 -6.96 -16.47 -12.67
N GLY A 349 -6.62 -15.67 -13.69
CA GLY A 349 -5.23 -15.29 -13.97
C GLY A 349 -4.64 -14.32 -12.94
N LEU A 350 -5.46 -13.48 -12.34
CA LEU A 350 -5.06 -12.48 -11.35
C LEU A 350 -4.81 -13.10 -9.95
N GLN A 351 -5.42 -14.23 -9.63
CA GLN A 351 -5.23 -14.90 -8.35
C GLN A 351 -3.78 -15.36 -8.13
N ALA A 352 -3.11 -15.83 -9.18
CA ALA A 352 -1.70 -16.19 -9.11
C ALA A 352 -0.79 -14.98 -8.86
N LEU A 353 -1.13 -13.82 -9.42
CA LEU A 353 -0.44 -12.56 -9.14
C LEU A 353 -0.68 -12.10 -7.70
N VAL A 354 -1.91 -12.19 -7.21
CA VAL A 354 -2.25 -11.81 -5.83
C VAL A 354 -1.48 -12.67 -4.81
N ALA A 355 -1.28 -13.95 -5.09
CA ALA A 355 -0.48 -14.84 -4.25
C ALA A 355 1.00 -14.45 -4.22
N ALA A 356 1.53 -13.86 -5.30
CA ALA A 356 2.92 -13.48 -5.45
C ALA A 356 3.29 -12.15 -4.77
N PHE A 357 2.34 -11.35 -4.29
CA PHE A 357 2.64 -10.10 -3.58
C PHE A 357 3.44 -10.38 -2.30
N PRO A 358 4.56 -9.67 -2.05
CA PRO A 358 5.38 -9.86 -0.86
C PRO A 358 4.67 -9.37 0.41
N THR A 359 5.12 -9.86 1.57
CA THR A 359 4.53 -9.51 2.88
C THR A 359 4.51 -7.99 3.11
N ALA A 360 5.61 -7.29 2.83
CA ALA A 360 5.68 -5.83 2.97
C ALA A 360 4.59 -5.11 2.16
N TYR A 361 4.31 -5.57 0.93
CA TYR A 361 3.22 -4.99 0.14
C TYR A 361 1.84 -5.21 0.78
N ARG A 362 1.61 -6.42 1.36
CA ARG A 362 0.34 -6.77 2.01
C ARG A 362 0.08 -5.98 3.28
N GLU A 363 1.15 -5.54 3.95
CA GLU A 363 1.08 -4.67 5.14
C GLU A 363 0.77 -3.22 4.74
N ASP A 364 1.30 -2.77 3.61
CA ASP A 364 1.18 -1.39 3.16
C ASP A 364 -0.13 -1.11 2.41
N PHE A 365 -0.71 -2.09 1.70
CA PHE A 365 -1.84 -1.86 0.80
C PHE A 365 -3.05 -2.72 1.10
N ASP A 366 -4.23 -2.10 1.02
CA ASP A 366 -5.52 -2.76 1.17
C ASP A 366 -5.91 -3.61 -0.05
N ALA A 367 -7.01 -4.34 0.09
CA ALA A 367 -7.50 -5.26 -0.93
C ALA A 367 -7.93 -4.55 -2.23
N GLU A 368 -8.48 -3.34 -2.14
CA GLU A 368 -8.92 -2.56 -3.30
C GLU A 368 -7.74 -2.11 -4.14
N THR A 369 -6.72 -1.53 -3.49
CA THR A 369 -5.48 -1.10 -4.14
C THR A 369 -4.74 -2.28 -4.77
N ALA A 370 -4.67 -3.41 -4.06
CA ALA A 370 -4.00 -4.61 -4.56
C ALA A 370 -4.71 -5.22 -5.78
N ALA A 371 -6.02 -5.18 -5.83
CA ALA A 371 -6.78 -5.64 -6.99
C ALA A 371 -6.53 -4.77 -8.23
N GLU A 372 -6.39 -3.46 -8.05
CA GLU A 372 -6.02 -2.52 -9.12
C GLU A 372 -4.59 -2.78 -9.60
N ASP A 373 -3.65 -2.87 -8.67
CA ASP A 373 -2.24 -3.10 -8.98
C ASP A 373 -2.03 -4.45 -9.69
N ALA A 374 -2.75 -5.49 -9.27
CA ALA A 374 -2.74 -6.80 -9.94
C ALA A 374 -3.26 -6.72 -11.39
N ALA A 375 -4.29 -5.93 -11.63
CA ALA A 375 -4.83 -5.72 -12.98
C ALA A 375 -3.81 -4.99 -13.88
N ILE A 376 -3.11 -3.98 -13.35
CA ILE A 376 -2.06 -3.25 -14.06
C ILE A 376 -0.88 -4.19 -14.38
N LEU A 377 -0.40 -4.93 -13.38
CA LEU A 377 0.70 -5.89 -13.54
C LEU A 377 0.40 -6.97 -14.58
N ASN A 378 -0.84 -7.44 -14.63
CA ASN A 378 -1.28 -8.44 -15.61
C ASN A 378 -1.24 -7.93 -17.07
N GLY A 379 -1.29 -6.60 -17.25
CA GLY A 379 -1.16 -5.96 -18.56
C GLY A 379 0.29 -5.80 -19.05
N LEU A 380 1.28 -6.06 -18.18
CA LEU A 380 2.69 -5.91 -18.54
C LEU A 380 3.18 -7.08 -19.41
N GLY A 381 4.08 -6.76 -20.31
CA GLY A 381 4.73 -7.73 -21.18
C GLY A 381 5.79 -7.07 -22.08
N PRO A 382 6.37 -7.82 -23.03
CA PRO A 382 7.45 -7.29 -23.90
C PRO A 382 7.04 -6.03 -24.70
N ALA A 383 5.77 -5.93 -25.10
CA ALA A 383 5.23 -4.76 -25.82
C ALA A 383 4.96 -3.58 -24.89
N GLN A 384 4.67 -3.84 -23.63
CA GLN A 384 4.40 -2.80 -22.60
C GLN A 384 5.12 -3.17 -21.29
N PRO A 385 6.45 -2.94 -21.23
CA PRO A 385 7.26 -3.34 -20.08
C PRO A 385 7.11 -2.43 -18.85
N LEU A 386 6.42 -1.29 -18.99
CA LEU A 386 6.23 -0.26 -17.96
C LEU A 386 4.79 0.24 -17.95
N ALA A 387 4.21 0.33 -16.76
CA ALA A 387 2.97 1.05 -16.50
C ALA A 387 3.17 1.98 -15.31
N LEU A 388 2.34 3.03 -15.22
CA LEU A 388 2.53 4.15 -14.31
C LEU A 388 1.21 4.51 -13.62
N LYS A 389 1.29 5.03 -12.39
CA LYS A 389 0.13 5.53 -11.66
C LYS A 389 0.51 6.65 -10.70
N LEU A 390 0.09 7.88 -11.01
CA LEU A 390 0.14 9.02 -10.07
C LEU A 390 -1.13 9.02 -9.22
N TYR A 391 -0.98 9.07 -7.89
CA TYR A 391 -2.13 9.01 -6.96
C TYR A 391 -1.83 9.74 -5.65
N SER A 392 -2.86 9.89 -4.81
CA SER A 392 -2.72 10.45 -3.46
C SER A 392 -3.10 9.40 -2.43
N ARG A 393 -2.31 9.31 -1.35
CA ARG A 393 -2.57 8.43 -0.21
C ARG A 393 -2.30 9.18 1.09
N GLY A 394 -3.30 9.30 1.95
CA GLY A 394 -3.16 10.02 3.21
C GLY A 394 -2.73 11.49 3.07
N GLY A 395 -3.12 12.15 1.97
CA GLY A 395 -2.71 13.53 1.68
C GLY A 395 -1.31 13.68 1.07
N GLN A 396 -0.56 12.57 0.95
CA GLN A 396 0.74 12.55 0.30
C GLN A 396 0.60 12.12 -1.17
N LEU A 397 1.32 12.82 -2.05
CA LEU A 397 1.41 12.44 -3.46
C LEU A 397 2.38 11.28 -3.63
N ARG A 398 1.96 10.28 -4.37
CA ARG A 398 2.74 9.10 -4.66
C ARG A 398 2.67 8.73 -6.13
N PHE A 399 3.71 8.10 -6.61
CA PHE A 399 3.84 7.65 -7.98
C PHE A 399 4.28 6.20 -8.01
N LYS A 400 3.45 5.32 -8.58
CA LYS A 400 3.81 3.92 -8.77
C LYS A 400 4.31 3.68 -10.17
N THR A 401 5.42 2.95 -10.25
CA THR A 401 5.92 2.37 -11.50
C THR A 401 5.82 0.86 -11.41
N TYR A 402 5.19 0.24 -12.41
CA TYR A 402 5.05 -1.20 -12.55
C TYR A 402 5.92 -1.64 -13.72
N ALA A 403 6.82 -2.58 -13.50
CA ALA A 403 7.81 -2.94 -14.51
C ALA A 403 8.12 -4.43 -14.55
N THR A 404 8.56 -4.92 -15.72
CA THR A 404 9.06 -6.29 -15.95
C THR A 404 10.54 -6.45 -15.56
N HIS A 405 11.14 -5.43 -14.96
CA HIS A 405 12.52 -5.43 -14.47
C HIS A 405 12.64 -4.40 -13.34
N LYS A 406 13.68 -4.54 -12.54
CA LYS A 406 13.97 -3.56 -11.46
C LYS A 406 14.32 -2.21 -12.06
N ILE A 407 13.60 -1.17 -11.63
CA ILE A 407 13.96 0.22 -11.94
C ILE A 407 15.04 0.66 -10.94
N VAL A 408 16.17 1.14 -11.48
CA VAL A 408 17.27 1.62 -10.65
C VAL A 408 16.98 3.07 -10.25
N LEU A 409 17.18 3.37 -8.97
CA LEU A 409 16.90 4.70 -8.40
C LEU A 409 17.61 5.83 -9.16
N SER A 410 18.90 5.63 -9.52
CA SER A 410 19.69 6.59 -10.28
C SER A 410 19.16 6.91 -11.66
N ASP A 411 18.33 6.05 -12.24
CA ASP A 411 17.75 6.25 -13.57
C ASP A 411 16.39 6.97 -13.47
N ALA A 412 15.60 6.67 -12.44
CA ALA A 412 14.28 7.26 -12.23
C ALA A 412 14.33 8.68 -11.63
N LEU A 413 15.26 8.94 -10.70
CA LEU A 413 15.39 10.23 -10.02
C LEU A 413 15.58 11.40 -10.99
N PRO A 414 16.52 11.36 -11.97
CA PRO A 414 16.71 12.49 -12.88
C PRO A 414 15.46 12.79 -13.73
N VAL A 415 14.68 11.76 -14.06
CA VAL A 415 13.42 11.93 -14.81
C VAL A 415 12.40 12.67 -13.95
N LEU A 416 12.15 12.19 -12.72
CA LEU A 416 11.19 12.80 -11.80
C LEU A 416 11.60 14.24 -11.41
N GLU A 417 12.89 14.47 -11.15
CA GLU A 417 13.42 15.80 -10.82
C GLU A 417 13.30 16.78 -12.00
N SER A 418 13.54 16.31 -13.23
CA SER A 418 13.34 17.13 -14.44
C SER A 418 11.89 17.58 -14.57
N MET A 419 10.93 16.77 -14.08
CA MET A 419 9.51 17.08 -14.07
C MET A 419 9.08 17.90 -12.84
N GLY A 420 10.03 18.36 -12.02
CA GLY A 420 9.78 19.20 -10.85
C GLY A 420 9.33 18.44 -9.60
N ALA A 421 9.39 17.14 -9.61
CA ALA A 421 9.09 16.30 -8.45
C ALA A 421 10.33 16.11 -7.58
N ARG A 422 10.22 16.36 -6.28
CA ARG A 422 11.21 15.95 -5.29
C ARG A 422 10.83 14.58 -4.73
N VAL A 423 11.66 13.58 -4.92
CA VAL A 423 11.47 12.25 -4.34
C VAL A 423 11.88 12.28 -2.87
N ILE A 424 10.99 11.87 -1.97
CA ILE A 424 11.21 11.85 -0.52
C ILE A 424 11.45 10.45 0.03
N ASP A 425 10.84 9.44 -0.57
CA ASP A 425 11.02 8.03 -0.23
C ASP A 425 10.72 7.13 -1.44
N GLU A 426 11.16 5.87 -1.35
CA GLU A 426 10.86 4.80 -2.30
C GLU A 426 10.62 3.49 -1.57
N HIS A 427 9.54 2.79 -1.95
CA HIS A 427 9.21 1.47 -1.47
C HIS A 427 9.16 0.48 -2.66
N PRO A 428 10.22 -0.34 -2.84
CA PRO A 428 10.24 -1.34 -3.90
C PRO A 428 9.59 -2.65 -3.44
N TYR A 429 8.74 -3.24 -4.28
CA TYR A 429 8.11 -4.54 -4.05
C TYR A 429 8.40 -5.46 -5.23
N HIS A 430 9.06 -6.59 -4.96
CA HIS A 430 9.40 -7.58 -5.97
C HIS A 430 8.47 -8.79 -5.87
N LEU A 431 7.74 -9.07 -6.94
CA LEU A 431 6.96 -10.28 -7.12
C LEU A 431 7.86 -11.36 -7.75
N ALA A 432 8.69 -12.01 -6.93
CA ALA A 432 9.80 -12.86 -7.37
C ALA A 432 9.37 -14.01 -8.30
N GLU A 433 8.21 -14.65 -8.06
CA GLU A 433 7.69 -15.75 -8.89
C GLU A 433 7.33 -15.33 -10.32
N LYS A 434 7.11 -14.05 -10.56
CA LYS A 434 6.71 -13.47 -11.84
C LYS A 434 7.74 -12.52 -12.41
N ASP A 435 8.81 -12.24 -11.67
CA ASP A 435 9.82 -11.22 -11.96
C ASP A 435 9.23 -9.86 -12.34
N LEU A 436 8.21 -9.44 -11.55
CA LEU A 436 7.55 -8.17 -11.71
C LEU A 436 7.89 -7.25 -10.54
N TRP A 437 7.97 -5.97 -10.80
CA TRP A 437 8.35 -4.96 -9.83
C TRP A 437 7.29 -3.87 -9.72
N ILE A 438 7.04 -3.42 -8.48
CA ILE A 438 6.34 -2.18 -8.18
C ILE A 438 7.32 -1.31 -7.40
N HIS A 439 7.52 -0.08 -7.84
CA HIS A 439 8.21 0.93 -7.06
C HIS A 439 7.20 2.03 -6.72
N ASP A 440 7.03 2.31 -5.44
CA ASP A 440 6.10 3.33 -4.95
C ASP A 440 6.92 4.52 -4.41
N TRP A 441 6.93 5.62 -5.18
CA TRP A 441 7.70 6.82 -4.93
C TRP A 441 6.88 7.85 -4.18
N GLY A 442 7.36 8.35 -3.05
CA GLY A 442 6.81 9.52 -2.39
C GLY A 442 7.27 10.79 -3.09
N LEU A 443 6.32 11.61 -3.54
CA LEU A 443 6.61 12.83 -4.27
C LEU A 443 6.21 14.08 -3.49
N GLN A 444 7.06 15.11 -3.59
CA GLN A 444 6.80 16.45 -3.10
C GLN A 444 6.98 17.47 -4.23
N PHE A 445 6.05 18.38 -4.34
CA PHE A 445 6.11 19.50 -5.28
C PHE A 445 6.15 20.84 -4.53
N THR A 446 6.67 21.86 -5.16
CA THR A 446 6.77 23.21 -4.58
C THR A 446 5.42 23.93 -4.52
N GLN A 447 4.42 23.45 -5.24
CA GLN A 447 3.07 24.00 -5.32
C GLN A 447 2.01 22.92 -5.13
N PRO A 448 0.80 23.27 -4.70
CA PRO A 448 -0.31 22.33 -4.62
C PRO A 448 -0.64 21.73 -5.99
N ILE A 449 -0.85 20.42 -6.06
CA ILE A 449 -1.13 19.68 -7.29
C ILE A 449 -2.52 19.08 -7.25
N ASP A 450 -3.29 19.31 -8.30
CA ASP A 450 -4.53 18.55 -8.59
C ASP A 450 -4.17 17.27 -9.34
N VAL A 451 -4.18 16.15 -8.62
CA VAL A 451 -3.83 14.83 -9.18
C VAL A 451 -4.75 14.43 -10.34
N ALA A 452 -6.04 14.73 -10.26
CA ALA A 452 -6.99 14.33 -11.29
C ALA A 452 -6.70 15.00 -12.65
N ARG A 453 -6.29 16.27 -12.63
CA ARG A 453 -5.93 17.04 -13.83
C ARG A 453 -4.53 16.71 -14.34
N LEU A 454 -3.60 16.42 -13.44
CA LEU A 454 -2.19 16.21 -13.78
C LEU A 454 -1.88 14.79 -14.25
N ARG A 455 -2.54 13.77 -13.69
CA ARG A 455 -2.17 12.34 -13.78
C ARG A 455 -1.78 11.92 -15.19
N GLU A 456 -2.67 12.06 -16.13
CA GLU A 456 -2.48 11.54 -17.49
C GLU A 456 -1.27 12.18 -18.19
N ARG A 457 -1.14 13.50 -18.10
CA ARG A 457 -0.03 14.23 -18.72
C ARG A 457 1.30 13.92 -18.06
N PHE A 458 1.31 13.78 -16.74
CA PHE A 458 2.52 13.42 -15.98
C PHE A 458 2.99 12.01 -16.32
N GLU A 459 2.08 11.05 -16.33
CA GLU A 459 2.38 9.66 -16.67
C GLU A 459 2.88 9.53 -18.12
N GLN A 460 2.24 10.21 -19.07
CA GLN A 460 2.65 10.22 -20.48
C GLN A 460 4.02 10.87 -20.68
N LEU A 461 4.28 12.01 -20.02
CA LEU A 461 5.57 12.68 -20.10
C LEU A 461 6.67 11.83 -19.46
N PHE A 462 6.45 11.26 -18.27
CA PHE A 462 7.41 10.33 -17.67
C PHE A 462 7.75 9.18 -18.61
N GLN A 463 6.73 8.56 -19.20
CA GLN A 463 6.92 7.46 -20.15
C GLN A 463 7.73 7.87 -21.38
N ALA A 464 7.46 9.05 -21.94
CA ALA A 464 8.17 9.57 -23.11
C ALA A 464 9.65 9.87 -22.77
N VAL A 465 9.93 10.45 -21.60
CA VAL A 465 11.30 10.71 -21.14
C VAL A 465 12.02 9.37 -20.84
N TRP A 466 11.34 8.43 -20.16
CA TRP A 466 11.89 7.11 -19.86
C TRP A 466 12.28 6.32 -21.12
N ARG A 467 11.44 6.39 -22.14
CA ARG A 467 11.71 5.77 -23.46
C ARG A 467 12.71 6.57 -24.31
N GLN A 468 13.21 7.68 -23.78
CA GLN A 468 14.11 8.60 -24.49
C GLN A 468 13.51 9.19 -25.78
N GLU A 469 12.19 9.24 -25.88
CA GLU A 469 11.44 9.91 -26.94
C GLU A 469 11.44 11.43 -26.75
N VAL A 470 11.60 11.86 -25.49
CA VAL A 470 11.71 13.26 -25.06
C VAL A 470 12.96 13.41 -24.18
N GLU A 471 13.60 14.59 -24.22
CA GLU A 471 14.77 14.88 -23.39
C GLU A 471 14.38 15.17 -21.93
N SER A 472 15.30 14.86 -21.00
CA SER A 472 15.17 15.15 -19.57
C SER A 472 15.86 16.49 -19.27
N ASP A 473 15.10 17.57 -19.22
CA ASP A 473 15.54 18.91 -18.86
C ASP A 473 14.46 19.69 -18.08
N ALA A 474 14.75 20.91 -17.66
CA ALA A 474 13.86 21.69 -16.81
C ALA A 474 12.55 22.11 -17.50
N LEU A 475 12.43 22.03 -18.83
CA LEU A 475 11.16 22.30 -19.52
C LEU A 475 10.07 21.28 -19.16
N ASN A 476 10.44 20.10 -18.73
CA ASN A 476 9.47 19.10 -18.29
C ASN A 476 8.62 19.57 -17.09
N ARG A 477 9.11 20.55 -16.30
CA ARG A 477 8.34 21.17 -15.20
C ARG A 477 7.08 21.87 -15.68
N LEU A 478 7.03 22.29 -16.94
CA LEU A 478 5.84 22.95 -17.53
C LEU A 478 4.60 22.05 -17.44
N VAL A 479 4.74 20.73 -17.37
CA VAL A 479 3.61 19.82 -17.16
C VAL A 479 2.82 20.12 -15.89
N LEU A 480 3.50 20.68 -14.86
CA LEU A 480 2.88 21.00 -13.56
C LEU A 480 2.09 22.31 -13.60
N THR A 481 2.53 23.28 -14.38
CA THR A 481 2.05 24.67 -14.36
C THR A 481 1.19 25.04 -15.55
N THR A 482 1.18 24.18 -16.58
CA THR A 482 0.45 24.37 -17.83
C THR A 482 -0.42 23.16 -18.17
N GLU A 483 -1.22 23.28 -19.21
CA GLU A 483 -1.98 22.14 -19.79
C GLU A 483 -1.20 21.46 -20.94
N LEU A 484 0.10 21.73 -21.08
CA LEU A 484 0.92 21.17 -22.15
C LEU A 484 1.16 19.66 -21.94
N ASP A 485 1.03 18.92 -23.02
CA ASP A 485 1.45 17.54 -23.12
C ASP A 485 2.94 17.42 -23.49
N ALA A 486 3.46 16.22 -23.57
CA ALA A 486 4.85 15.96 -23.96
C ALA A 486 5.21 16.58 -25.33
N ARG A 487 4.28 16.63 -26.28
CA ARG A 487 4.48 17.20 -27.61
C ARG A 487 4.61 18.72 -27.55
N GLY A 488 3.72 19.40 -26.84
CA GLY A 488 3.77 20.86 -26.67
C GLY A 488 5.08 21.29 -26.01
N ILE A 489 5.52 20.57 -24.98
CA ILE A 489 6.81 20.83 -24.31
C ILE A 489 7.98 20.60 -25.29
N ALA A 490 7.94 19.51 -26.09
CA ALA A 490 8.99 19.17 -27.05
C ALA A 490 9.09 20.24 -28.18
N VAL A 491 7.99 20.84 -28.60
CA VAL A 491 8.01 21.97 -29.56
C VAL A 491 8.76 23.17 -28.97
N LEU A 492 8.46 23.58 -27.75
CA LEU A 492 9.18 24.66 -27.08
C LEU A 492 10.67 24.34 -26.95
N ARG A 493 11.00 23.10 -26.57
CA ARG A 493 12.38 22.61 -26.49
C ARG A 493 13.12 22.68 -27.82
N ALA A 494 12.45 22.33 -28.91
CA ALA A 494 13.06 22.42 -30.23
C ALA A 494 13.48 23.86 -30.59
N TYR A 495 12.69 24.84 -30.20
CA TYR A 495 13.06 26.26 -30.38
C TYR A 495 14.19 26.69 -29.43
N VAL A 496 14.19 26.24 -28.16
CA VAL A 496 15.32 26.49 -27.21
C VAL A 496 16.63 26.00 -27.83
N ARG A 497 16.64 24.77 -28.36
CA ARG A 497 17.81 24.18 -29.02
C ARG A 497 18.22 24.96 -30.28
N TYR A 498 17.24 25.47 -31.03
CA TYR A 498 17.51 26.30 -32.18
C TYR A 498 18.14 27.65 -31.79
N PHE A 499 17.64 28.32 -30.75
CA PHE A 499 18.21 29.58 -30.25
C PHE A 499 19.68 29.44 -29.82
N LYS A 500 20.04 28.32 -29.22
CA LYS A 500 21.43 28.02 -28.95
C LYS A 500 22.28 27.99 -30.20
N GLN A 501 21.79 27.41 -31.29
CA GLN A 501 22.48 27.35 -32.57
C GLN A 501 22.50 28.68 -33.29
N LEU A 502 21.58 29.61 -33.02
CA LEU A 502 21.62 30.99 -33.48
C LEU A 502 22.71 31.83 -32.77
N GLY A 503 23.27 31.34 -31.67
CA GLY A 503 24.14 32.12 -30.80
C GLY A 503 23.39 33.17 -29.96
N PHE A 504 22.13 32.87 -29.59
CA PHE A 504 21.34 33.70 -28.70
C PHE A 504 22.02 33.91 -27.38
N ALA A 505 22.02 35.14 -26.87
CA ALA A 505 22.90 35.58 -25.79
C ALA A 505 22.63 34.92 -24.40
N PHE A 506 21.53 34.16 -24.26
CA PHE A 506 21.13 33.56 -23.01
C PHE A 506 21.47 32.04 -22.98
N SER A 507 21.83 31.56 -21.79
CA SER A 507 22.06 30.11 -21.60
C SER A 507 20.78 29.30 -21.76
N GLN A 508 20.91 28.03 -22.11
CA GLN A 508 19.76 27.13 -22.22
C GLN A 508 18.95 27.07 -20.92
N SER A 509 19.63 26.98 -19.76
CA SER A 509 18.97 26.92 -18.45
C SER A 509 18.18 28.22 -18.17
N TYR A 510 18.73 29.40 -18.52
CA TYR A 510 18.02 30.66 -18.33
C TYR A 510 16.74 30.73 -19.19
N ILE A 511 16.80 30.26 -20.43
CA ILE A 511 15.63 30.19 -21.31
C ILE A 511 14.58 29.21 -20.76
N GLU A 512 15.00 28.06 -20.26
CA GLU A 512 14.12 27.06 -19.62
C GLU A 512 13.44 27.66 -18.37
N ASP A 513 14.22 28.33 -17.51
CA ASP A 513 13.70 28.97 -16.28
C ASP A 513 12.72 30.12 -16.67
N THR A 514 13.01 30.91 -17.71
CA THR A 514 12.13 31.96 -18.21
C THR A 514 10.75 31.39 -18.59
N LEU A 515 10.68 30.26 -19.29
CA LEU A 515 9.41 29.61 -19.64
C LEU A 515 8.69 29.10 -18.41
N ASN A 516 9.42 28.50 -17.46
CA ASN A 516 8.85 28.00 -16.19
C ASN A 516 8.33 29.14 -15.29
N ASN A 517 8.99 30.29 -15.30
CA ASN A 517 8.55 31.50 -14.57
C ASN A 517 7.32 32.15 -15.19
N ASN A 518 7.11 31.97 -16.51
CA ASN A 518 6.01 32.56 -17.27
C ASN A 518 5.09 31.48 -17.90
N PRO A 519 4.44 30.62 -17.09
CA PRO A 519 3.72 29.45 -17.61
C PRO A 519 2.54 29.83 -18.54
N ALA A 520 1.85 30.94 -18.29
CA ALA A 520 0.76 31.40 -19.13
C ALA A 520 1.25 31.76 -20.54
N ILE A 521 2.42 32.40 -20.64
CA ILE A 521 3.04 32.72 -21.91
C ILE A 521 3.56 31.45 -22.59
N ALA A 522 4.22 30.56 -21.86
CA ALA A 522 4.68 29.26 -22.40
C ALA A 522 3.52 28.44 -22.99
N GLN A 523 2.40 28.40 -22.30
CA GLN A 523 1.18 27.76 -22.80
C GLN A 523 0.63 28.46 -24.02
N GLY A 524 0.55 29.81 -24.01
CA GLY A 524 0.08 30.61 -25.14
C GLY A 524 0.95 30.43 -26.38
N LEU A 525 2.29 30.36 -26.24
CA LEU A 525 3.22 30.11 -27.35
C LEU A 525 2.98 28.73 -27.99
N ALA A 526 2.81 27.67 -27.16
CA ALA A 526 2.50 26.36 -27.71
C ALA A 526 1.09 26.29 -28.33
N GLN A 527 0.12 27.02 -27.79
CA GLN A 527 -1.21 27.14 -28.37
C GLN A 527 -1.18 27.91 -29.71
N LEU A 528 -0.43 29.00 -29.79
CA LEU A 528 -0.21 29.72 -31.05
C LEU A 528 0.38 28.78 -32.10
N PHE A 529 1.38 28.00 -31.74
CA PHE A 529 1.97 26.99 -32.64
C PHE A 529 0.92 25.96 -33.10
N ALA A 530 0.10 25.45 -32.19
CA ALA A 530 -0.98 24.51 -32.53
C ALA A 530 -2.03 25.16 -33.47
N ILE A 531 -2.44 26.39 -33.20
CA ILE A 531 -3.39 27.12 -34.07
C ILE A 531 -2.82 27.26 -35.49
N ARG A 532 -1.53 27.57 -35.60
CA ARG A 532 -0.89 27.78 -36.91
C ARG A 532 -0.70 26.50 -37.70
N PHE A 533 -0.35 25.39 -37.04
CA PHE A 533 0.20 24.20 -37.71
C PHE A 533 -0.61 22.94 -37.57
N ASP A 534 -1.56 22.83 -36.62
CA ASP A 534 -2.39 21.63 -36.49
C ASP A 534 -3.45 21.59 -37.60
N PRO A 535 -3.42 20.61 -38.52
CA PRO A 535 -4.40 20.47 -39.57
C PRO A 535 -5.84 20.38 -39.07
N ALA A 536 -6.05 19.82 -37.87
CA ALA A 536 -7.37 19.65 -37.25
C ALA A 536 -8.02 21.00 -36.85
N GLN A 537 -7.23 22.10 -36.79
CA GLN A 537 -7.69 23.41 -36.36
C GLN A 537 -7.99 24.36 -37.53
N GLY A 538 -8.41 23.84 -38.70
CA GLY A 538 -8.45 24.56 -39.98
C GLY A 538 -9.37 25.74 -40.08
N GLU A 539 -10.48 25.82 -39.33
CA GLU A 539 -11.45 26.92 -39.46
C GLU A 539 -10.95 28.19 -38.79
N ARG A 540 -11.06 29.34 -39.51
CA ARG A 540 -10.70 30.68 -39.03
C ARG A 540 -9.27 30.78 -38.46
N ARG A 541 -8.32 30.03 -39.03
CA ARG A 541 -6.94 29.95 -38.57
C ARG A 541 -6.26 31.30 -38.43
N ASP A 542 -6.40 32.15 -39.43
CA ASP A 542 -5.73 33.47 -39.45
C ASP A 542 -6.28 34.39 -38.37
N GLU A 543 -7.61 34.49 -38.21
CA GLU A 543 -8.24 35.26 -37.14
C GLU A 543 -7.83 34.77 -35.75
N ARG A 544 -7.78 33.45 -35.55
CA ARG A 544 -7.36 32.87 -34.28
C ARG A 544 -5.87 33.09 -34.02
N THR A 545 -5.06 33.07 -35.05
CA THR A 545 -3.62 33.40 -34.96
C THR A 545 -3.44 34.83 -34.49
N GLU A 546 -4.11 35.81 -35.14
CA GLU A 546 -4.05 37.22 -34.76
C GLU A 546 -4.53 37.44 -33.32
N ALA A 547 -5.65 36.84 -32.93
CA ALA A 547 -6.16 36.91 -31.55
C ALA A 547 -5.18 36.35 -30.54
N SER A 548 -4.54 35.19 -30.85
CA SER A 548 -3.54 34.57 -29.98
C SER A 548 -2.27 35.43 -29.86
N VAL A 549 -1.80 36.03 -30.95
CA VAL A 549 -0.65 36.95 -30.92
C VAL A 549 -0.97 38.17 -30.06
N HIS A 550 -2.16 38.79 -30.23
CA HIS A 550 -2.56 39.94 -29.42
C HIS A 550 -2.64 39.60 -27.92
N THR A 551 -3.16 38.43 -27.58
CA THR A 551 -3.19 37.94 -26.19
C THR A 551 -1.78 37.77 -25.63
N LEU A 552 -0.86 37.16 -26.40
CA LEU A 552 0.53 37.00 -25.99
C LEU A 552 1.25 38.33 -25.83
N GLU A 553 1.02 39.31 -26.73
CA GLU A 553 1.58 40.67 -26.62
C GLU A 553 1.11 41.38 -25.35
N SER A 554 -0.16 41.20 -24.97
CA SER A 554 -0.69 41.72 -23.71
C SER A 554 -0.01 41.08 -22.50
N LEU A 555 0.18 39.75 -22.49
CA LEU A 555 0.89 39.06 -21.40
C LEU A 555 2.38 39.46 -21.33
N LEU A 556 3.01 39.69 -22.49
CA LEU A 556 4.41 40.15 -22.57
C LEU A 556 4.59 41.55 -22.01
N ALA A 557 3.59 42.43 -22.12
CA ALA A 557 3.65 43.77 -21.56
C ALA A 557 3.74 43.77 -20.01
N ASP A 558 3.28 42.70 -19.35
CA ASP A 558 3.32 42.55 -17.91
C ASP A 558 4.61 41.89 -17.41
N VAL A 559 5.51 41.43 -18.28
CA VAL A 559 6.78 40.80 -17.90
C VAL A 559 7.74 41.85 -17.36
N ALA A 560 8.07 41.74 -16.08
CA ALA A 560 8.90 42.75 -15.40
C ALA A 560 10.39 42.71 -15.79
N SER A 561 10.91 41.56 -16.20
CA SER A 561 12.32 41.39 -16.58
C SER A 561 12.52 41.64 -18.08
N LEU A 562 13.37 42.62 -18.41
CA LEU A 562 13.72 42.90 -19.80
C LEU A 562 14.40 41.70 -20.50
N GLU A 563 15.15 40.93 -19.75
CA GLU A 563 15.81 39.73 -20.28
C GLU A 563 14.81 38.61 -20.58
N GLU A 564 13.86 38.37 -19.68
CA GLU A 564 12.78 37.39 -19.89
C GLU A 564 11.89 37.84 -21.06
N ASP A 565 11.52 39.14 -21.15
CA ASP A 565 10.75 39.68 -22.27
C ASP A 565 11.46 39.44 -23.61
N ARG A 566 12.77 39.67 -23.69
CA ARG A 566 13.57 39.37 -24.89
C ARG A 566 13.54 37.91 -25.30
N VAL A 567 13.64 36.99 -24.32
CA VAL A 567 13.56 35.57 -24.57
C VAL A 567 12.17 35.19 -25.10
N LEU A 568 11.12 35.62 -24.42
CA LEU A 568 9.74 35.29 -24.78
C LEU A 568 9.34 35.88 -26.15
N ARG A 569 9.75 37.12 -26.48
CA ARG A 569 9.56 37.73 -27.81
C ARG A 569 10.33 36.98 -28.89
N GLN A 570 11.49 36.38 -28.57
CA GLN A 570 12.21 35.57 -29.53
C GLN A 570 11.40 34.32 -29.92
N PHE A 571 10.71 33.65 -28.94
CA PHE A 571 9.78 32.57 -29.24
C PHE A 571 8.63 33.03 -30.14
N LEU A 572 7.95 34.12 -29.77
CA LEU A 572 6.81 34.63 -30.53
C LEU A 572 7.18 34.92 -31.97
N SER A 573 8.30 35.66 -32.19
CA SER A 573 8.78 35.97 -33.52
C SER A 573 9.22 34.75 -34.32
N THR A 574 9.85 33.76 -33.67
CA THR A 574 10.30 32.54 -34.36
C THR A 574 9.12 31.62 -34.71
N ILE A 575 8.10 31.51 -33.85
CA ILE A 575 6.86 30.79 -34.19
C ILE A 575 6.16 31.45 -35.37
N ASN A 576 6.09 32.77 -35.40
CA ASN A 576 5.50 33.51 -36.51
C ASN A 576 6.30 33.40 -37.83
N ALA A 577 7.62 33.29 -37.75
CA ALA A 577 8.50 33.06 -38.89
C ALA A 577 8.60 31.61 -39.33
N THR A 578 7.96 30.68 -38.62
CA THR A 578 7.85 29.27 -39.01
C THR A 578 6.82 29.15 -40.13
N LEU A 579 7.22 28.47 -41.21
CA LEU A 579 6.44 28.33 -42.44
C LEU A 579 5.74 27.01 -42.54
N ARG A 580 6.42 25.92 -42.13
CA ARG A 580 5.92 24.54 -42.18
C ARG A 580 6.53 23.69 -41.05
N THR A 581 5.82 22.65 -40.64
CA THR A 581 6.33 21.65 -39.68
C THR A 581 5.71 20.30 -39.92
N ASN A 582 6.43 19.22 -39.55
CA ASN A 582 5.95 17.84 -39.55
C ASN A 582 5.39 17.37 -38.17
N VAL A 583 5.31 18.24 -37.18
CA VAL A 583 4.95 17.91 -35.78
C VAL A 583 3.63 17.16 -35.68
N TYR A 584 2.70 17.41 -36.60
CA TYR A 584 1.36 16.78 -36.60
C TYR A 584 1.27 15.54 -37.52
N GLN A 585 2.35 15.21 -38.25
CA GLN A 585 2.42 13.94 -38.98
C GLN A 585 2.58 12.78 -38.01
N ARG A 586 1.91 11.65 -38.30
CA ARG A 586 1.99 10.47 -37.46
C ARG A 586 3.25 9.66 -37.71
N GLY A 587 3.80 9.03 -36.66
CA GLY A 587 4.90 8.07 -36.74
C GLY A 587 6.26 8.68 -37.09
N LYS A 588 6.44 9.98 -36.91
CA LYS A 588 7.72 10.66 -37.17
C LYS A 588 8.66 10.58 -35.95
N SER A 589 9.94 10.33 -36.22
CA SER A 589 11.00 10.24 -35.22
C SER A 589 11.74 11.56 -34.93
N CYS A 590 11.39 12.61 -35.64
CA CYS A 590 11.93 13.96 -35.48
C CYS A 590 10.87 15.05 -35.73
N MET A 591 11.13 16.22 -35.22
CA MET A 591 10.40 17.43 -35.51
C MET A 591 11.19 18.27 -36.50
N SER A 592 10.53 18.78 -37.56
CA SER A 592 11.13 19.64 -38.57
C SER A 592 10.37 20.92 -38.65
N PHE A 593 11.12 22.03 -38.75
CA PHE A 593 10.59 23.38 -38.82
C PHE A 593 11.23 24.08 -40.02
N LYS A 594 10.44 24.44 -41.03
CA LYS A 594 10.87 25.32 -42.11
C LYS A 594 10.66 26.73 -41.67
N LEU A 595 11.72 27.53 -41.65
CA LEU A 595 11.78 28.86 -41.09
C LEU A 595 12.11 29.91 -42.19
N SER A 596 11.63 31.15 -41.99
CA SER A 596 12.08 32.32 -42.73
C SER A 596 13.06 33.14 -41.87
N PRO A 597 14.38 32.95 -42.00
CA PRO A 597 15.38 33.68 -41.22
C PRO A 597 15.34 35.19 -41.40
N ARG A 598 14.78 35.66 -42.51
CA ARG A 598 14.65 37.11 -42.80
C ARG A 598 13.63 37.80 -41.93
N ASP A 599 12.62 37.04 -41.49
CA ASP A 599 11.52 37.55 -40.67
C ASP A 599 11.79 37.37 -39.15
N MET A 600 12.97 36.84 -38.78
CA MET A 600 13.36 36.68 -37.41
C MET A 600 14.36 37.72 -36.93
N PRO A 601 14.24 38.27 -35.71
CA PRO A 601 15.27 39.08 -35.08
C PRO A 601 16.50 38.24 -34.72
N ASN A 602 17.65 38.87 -34.56
CA ASN A 602 18.88 38.28 -34.02
C ASN A 602 19.45 37.10 -34.81
N VAL A 603 19.10 36.88 -36.07
CA VAL A 603 19.70 35.87 -36.94
C VAL A 603 21.00 36.39 -37.53
N PRO A 604 22.14 35.66 -37.42
CA PRO A 604 23.44 36.07 -38.02
C PRO A 604 23.39 36.15 -39.53
N GLU A 605 24.09 37.16 -40.07
CA GLU A 605 24.26 37.33 -41.51
C GLU A 605 25.30 36.38 -42.14
N PRO A 606 25.09 35.96 -43.39
CA PRO A 606 23.96 36.27 -44.28
C PRO A 606 22.71 35.47 -43.91
N ARG A 607 21.55 36.08 -43.93
CA ARG A 607 20.29 35.40 -43.68
C ARG A 607 19.88 34.59 -44.92
N PRO A 608 19.79 33.24 -44.84
CA PRO A 608 19.28 32.45 -45.96
C PRO A 608 17.81 32.78 -46.25
N LEU A 609 17.31 32.43 -47.45
CA LEU A 609 15.88 32.54 -47.76
C LEU A 609 15.06 31.61 -46.91
N PHE A 610 15.49 30.31 -46.84
CA PHE A 610 14.84 29.29 -46.03
C PHE A 610 15.87 28.55 -45.17
N GLU A 611 15.43 28.16 -44.01
CA GLU A 611 16.16 27.30 -43.11
C GLU A 611 15.24 26.16 -42.63
N ILE A 612 15.67 24.90 -42.71
CA ILE A 612 14.96 23.79 -42.10
C ILE A 612 15.76 23.35 -40.88
N TRP A 613 15.15 23.50 -39.72
CA TRP A 613 15.64 23.00 -38.43
C TRP A 613 15.02 21.62 -38.15
N VAL A 614 15.84 20.61 -37.92
CA VAL A 614 15.43 19.26 -37.57
C VAL A 614 15.90 18.93 -36.16
N TYR A 615 14.97 18.55 -35.29
CA TYR A 615 15.20 18.29 -33.90
C TYR A 615 14.68 16.90 -33.51
N SER A 616 15.49 16.15 -32.78
CA SER A 616 15.09 14.95 -32.02
C SER A 616 15.99 14.76 -30.81
N PRO A 617 15.68 13.83 -29.87
CA PRO A 617 16.61 13.46 -28.80
C PRO A 617 17.91 12.81 -29.27
N ARG A 618 18.01 12.35 -30.53
CA ARG A 618 19.16 11.64 -31.10
C ARG A 618 19.98 12.50 -32.05
N VAL A 619 19.33 13.38 -32.81
CA VAL A 619 19.95 14.18 -33.86
C VAL A 619 19.41 15.59 -33.89
N GLU A 620 20.26 16.52 -34.13
CA GLU A 620 19.94 17.92 -34.51
C GLU A 620 20.57 18.25 -35.86
N GLY A 621 19.86 18.99 -36.69
CA GLY A 621 20.38 19.36 -37.99
C GLY A 621 19.77 20.64 -38.55
N VAL A 622 20.51 21.33 -39.42
CA VAL A 622 20.05 22.51 -40.18
C VAL A 622 20.28 22.31 -41.65
N HIS A 623 19.39 22.82 -42.47
CA HIS A 623 19.58 22.95 -43.89
C HIS A 623 19.27 24.38 -44.33
N LEU A 624 20.28 25.11 -44.85
CA LEU A 624 20.21 26.53 -45.22
C LEU A 624 20.18 26.66 -46.74
N ARG A 625 19.22 27.40 -47.27
CA ARG A 625 19.07 27.68 -48.70
C ARG A 625 19.01 29.16 -48.97
N GLY A 626 19.82 29.62 -49.95
CA GLY A 626 19.81 31.03 -50.41
C GLY A 626 18.62 31.42 -51.28
N GLY A 627 17.93 30.43 -51.88
CA GLY A 627 16.76 30.61 -52.74
C GLY A 627 15.96 29.32 -52.90
N LYS A 628 14.84 29.37 -53.67
CA LYS A 628 13.98 28.18 -53.90
C LYS A 628 14.73 27.08 -54.68
N VAL A 629 15.51 27.44 -55.69
CA VAL A 629 16.35 26.51 -56.47
C VAL A 629 17.79 26.70 -56.01
N ALA A 630 18.26 25.80 -55.18
CA ALA A 630 19.57 25.85 -54.53
C ALA A 630 20.20 24.46 -54.45
N ARG A 631 21.52 24.39 -54.55
CA ARG A 631 22.27 23.14 -54.47
C ARG A 631 23.43 23.22 -53.47
N GLY A 632 23.66 22.15 -52.74
CA GLY A 632 24.77 22.01 -51.82
C GLY A 632 24.76 20.70 -51.08
N GLY A 633 25.82 20.37 -50.33
CA GLY A 633 25.98 19.12 -49.65
C GLY A 633 25.61 19.18 -48.18
N LEU A 634 25.51 17.99 -47.59
CA LEU A 634 25.31 17.81 -46.15
C LEU A 634 26.62 17.47 -45.46
N ARG A 635 26.81 17.94 -44.24
CA ARG A 635 27.97 17.66 -43.40
C ARG A 635 27.56 16.93 -42.13
N TRP A 636 28.19 15.83 -41.79
CA TRP A 636 28.20 15.27 -40.48
C TRP A 636 29.24 16.05 -39.65
N SER A 637 28.79 16.86 -38.69
CA SER A 637 29.62 17.72 -37.88
C SER A 637 29.91 17.09 -36.52
N ASP A 638 31.05 17.36 -35.96
CA ASP A 638 31.45 17.08 -34.57
C ASP A 638 31.25 18.27 -33.63
N ARG A 639 30.86 19.44 -34.16
CA ARG A 639 30.65 20.70 -33.46
C ARG A 639 29.25 20.82 -32.89
N ARG A 640 28.94 20.09 -31.83
CA ARG A 640 27.57 20.08 -31.26
C ARG A 640 27.04 21.44 -30.82
N GLU A 641 27.96 22.31 -30.34
CA GLU A 641 27.58 23.58 -29.72
C GLU A 641 27.23 24.67 -30.76
N ASP A 642 27.86 24.67 -31.93
CA ASP A 642 27.79 25.71 -32.91
C ASP A 642 27.85 25.24 -34.38
N PHE A 643 27.31 24.01 -34.66
CA PHE A 643 27.35 23.46 -36.01
C PHE A 643 26.60 24.34 -37.03
N ARG A 644 25.53 25.06 -36.63
CA ARG A 644 24.83 26.00 -37.52
C ARG A 644 25.77 27.10 -37.99
N THR A 645 26.61 27.63 -37.12
CA THR A 645 27.62 28.67 -37.48
C THR A 645 28.65 28.11 -38.48
N GLU A 646 29.08 26.85 -38.30
CA GLU A 646 29.92 26.15 -39.26
C GLU A 646 29.23 26.04 -40.62
N ILE A 647 27.96 25.58 -40.66
CA ILE A 647 27.19 25.41 -41.88
C ILE A 647 26.97 26.76 -42.58
N LEU A 648 26.65 27.84 -41.82
CA LEU A 648 26.50 29.18 -42.36
C LEU A 648 27.79 29.69 -43.02
N GLY A 649 28.94 29.42 -42.41
CA GLY A 649 30.25 29.71 -42.99
C GLY A 649 30.45 29.00 -44.34
N LEU A 650 30.03 27.74 -44.43
CA LEU A 650 30.09 26.96 -45.66
C LEU A 650 29.09 27.45 -46.72
N VAL A 651 27.89 27.91 -46.34
CA VAL A 651 26.91 28.50 -47.26
C VAL A 651 27.46 29.73 -47.93
N LYS A 652 28.19 30.60 -47.22
CA LYS A 652 28.82 31.80 -47.82
C LYS A 652 29.65 31.44 -49.04
N ALA A 653 30.45 30.39 -48.97
CA ALA A 653 31.26 29.91 -50.10
C ALA A 653 30.41 29.26 -51.19
N GLN A 654 29.31 28.61 -50.89
CA GLN A 654 28.42 27.93 -51.82
C GLN A 654 27.56 28.90 -52.63
N MET A 655 27.28 30.12 -52.15
CA MET A 655 26.42 31.11 -52.81
C MET A 655 26.95 31.54 -54.18
N VAL A 656 28.25 31.50 -54.38
CA VAL A 656 28.88 31.88 -55.66
C VAL A 656 29.38 30.66 -56.45
N LYS A 657 29.67 29.54 -55.79
CA LYS A 657 30.31 28.36 -56.40
C LYS A 657 29.45 27.65 -57.43
N ASN A 658 28.14 27.61 -57.24
CA ASN A 658 27.21 26.86 -58.12
C ASN A 658 26.35 27.75 -59.04
N THR A 659 26.65 29.04 -59.18
CA THR A 659 25.88 29.98 -59.96
C THR A 659 25.75 29.63 -61.45
N VAL A 660 26.64 28.83 -61.95
CA VAL A 660 26.56 28.32 -63.35
C VAL A 660 25.55 27.19 -63.52
N ILE A 661 25.24 26.46 -62.45
CA ILE A 661 24.35 25.28 -62.45
C ILE A 661 22.97 25.64 -61.91
N VAL A 662 22.92 26.36 -60.78
CA VAL A 662 21.73 26.80 -60.10
C VAL A 662 21.92 28.24 -59.56
N PRO A 663 20.84 29.03 -59.36
CA PRO A 663 20.96 30.45 -59.02
C PRO A 663 21.73 30.73 -57.73
N VAL A 664 21.61 29.85 -56.76
CA VAL A 664 22.20 30.04 -55.40
C VAL A 664 22.65 28.69 -54.79
N GLY A 665 23.45 28.81 -53.75
CA GLY A 665 23.91 27.65 -52.97
C GLY A 665 23.01 27.28 -51.80
N SER A 666 23.19 26.03 -51.34
CA SER A 666 22.69 25.52 -50.08
C SER A 666 23.76 24.75 -49.30
N LYS A 667 23.58 24.59 -48.02
CA LYS A 667 24.40 23.66 -47.22
C LYS A 667 23.57 23.21 -46.01
N GLY A 668 23.68 21.93 -45.70
CA GLY A 668 23.13 21.39 -44.48
C GLY A 668 24.18 20.69 -43.62
N GLY A 669 23.84 20.43 -42.42
CA GLY A 669 24.66 19.66 -41.51
C GLY A 669 23.86 19.15 -40.30
N PHE A 670 24.38 18.11 -39.70
CA PHE A 670 23.77 17.46 -38.53
C PHE A 670 24.84 17.00 -37.54
N VAL A 671 24.42 16.86 -36.29
CA VAL A 671 25.24 16.33 -35.18
C VAL A 671 24.47 15.20 -34.45
N LEU A 672 25.22 14.22 -34.00
CA LEU A 672 24.68 13.17 -33.14
C LEU A 672 24.67 13.64 -31.69
N LYS A 673 23.53 13.46 -31.00
CA LYS A 673 23.39 13.82 -29.59
C LYS A 673 23.74 12.65 -28.66
N LYS A 674 23.50 11.41 -29.11
CA LYS A 674 23.74 10.17 -28.36
C LYS A 674 24.63 9.19 -29.15
N ALA A 675 25.82 9.67 -29.51
CA ALA A 675 26.77 8.82 -30.23
C ALA A 675 27.36 7.76 -29.28
N PRO A 676 27.43 6.48 -29.71
CA PRO A 676 28.25 5.49 -29.03
C PRO A 676 29.73 5.93 -28.94
N PRO A 677 30.54 5.36 -28.04
CA PRO A 677 31.93 5.65 -27.96
C PRO A 677 32.65 5.44 -29.30
N ALA A 678 33.57 6.33 -29.68
CA ALA A 678 34.30 6.24 -30.94
C ALA A 678 35.14 4.94 -31.08
N SER A 679 35.44 4.29 -29.95
CA SER A 679 36.05 2.93 -29.92
C SER A 679 35.13 1.84 -30.48
N GLU A 680 33.83 2.01 -30.46
CA GLU A 680 32.81 1.11 -31.00
C GLU A 680 32.42 1.57 -32.42
N ARG A 681 33.38 1.50 -33.33
CA ARG A 681 33.29 2.13 -34.66
C ARG A 681 32.06 1.68 -35.48
N GLU A 682 31.66 0.41 -35.41
CA GLU A 682 30.49 -0.08 -36.12
C GLU A 682 29.19 0.51 -35.55
N ALA A 683 29.03 0.47 -34.23
CA ALA A 683 27.87 1.07 -33.56
C ALA A 683 27.80 2.58 -33.79
N TRP A 684 28.94 3.28 -33.70
CA TRP A 684 29.05 4.69 -33.99
C TRP A 684 28.64 5.05 -35.42
N LEU A 685 29.08 4.26 -36.41
CA LEU A 685 28.74 4.46 -37.83
C LEU A 685 27.25 4.13 -38.08
N ALA A 686 26.73 3.07 -37.46
CA ALA A 686 25.34 2.68 -37.58
C ALA A 686 24.42 3.76 -37.03
N GLU A 687 24.75 4.35 -35.86
CA GLU A 687 24.02 5.49 -35.31
C GLU A 687 24.10 6.73 -36.20
N GLY A 688 25.28 6.99 -36.77
CA GLY A 688 25.49 8.05 -37.76
C GLY A 688 24.60 7.93 -38.96
N VAL A 689 24.49 6.73 -39.54
CA VAL A 689 23.61 6.43 -40.70
C VAL A 689 22.15 6.57 -40.31
N ALA A 690 21.74 6.07 -39.12
CA ALA A 690 20.38 6.22 -38.64
C ALA A 690 19.96 7.68 -38.45
N CYS A 691 20.83 8.48 -37.82
CA CYS A 691 20.63 9.91 -37.65
C CYS A 691 20.61 10.67 -38.99
N TYR A 692 21.48 10.28 -39.93
CA TYR A 692 21.47 10.85 -41.31
C TYR A 692 20.14 10.62 -42.01
N LYS A 693 19.62 9.37 -41.96
CA LYS A 693 18.30 9.05 -42.51
C LYS A 693 17.18 9.87 -41.84
N THR A 694 17.19 9.97 -40.50
CA THR A 694 16.21 10.79 -39.77
C THR A 694 16.27 12.27 -40.20
N PHE A 695 17.46 12.81 -40.34
CA PHE A 695 17.65 14.19 -40.80
C PHE A 695 17.08 14.41 -42.22
N LEU A 696 17.41 13.50 -43.17
CA LEU A 696 16.89 13.58 -44.54
C LEU A 696 15.37 13.42 -44.58
N SER A 697 14.80 12.48 -43.83
CA SER A 697 13.35 12.32 -43.72
C SER A 697 12.70 13.62 -43.21
N GLY A 698 13.28 14.24 -42.17
CA GLY A 698 12.82 15.52 -41.66
C GLY A 698 12.86 16.67 -42.69
N LEU A 699 13.82 16.69 -43.58
CA LEU A 699 13.87 17.68 -44.68
C LEU A 699 12.74 17.42 -45.67
N LEU A 700 12.51 16.17 -46.08
CA LEU A 700 11.48 15.78 -47.04
C LEU A 700 10.07 15.93 -46.48
N ASP A 701 9.88 15.74 -45.17
CA ASP A 701 8.58 15.89 -44.49
C ASP A 701 7.95 17.28 -44.66
N VAL A 702 8.74 18.32 -44.88
CA VAL A 702 8.31 19.70 -45.05
C VAL A 702 8.52 20.25 -46.45
N THR A 703 8.89 19.37 -47.40
CA THR A 703 9.14 19.74 -48.83
C THR A 703 8.00 19.20 -49.68
N ASP A 704 7.52 20.01 -50.62
CA ASP A 704 6.50 19.56 -51.57
C ASP A 704 7.08 18.56 -52.55
N ASN A 705 6.26 17.65 -53.08
CA ASN A 705 6.64 16.74 -54.19
C ASN A 705 6.09 17.26 -55.52
N LEU A 706 6.59 16.75 -56.60
CA LEU A 706 6.08 17.00 -57.93
C LEU A 706 5.63 15.68 -58.59
N VAL A 707 4.34 15.52 -58.81
CA VAL A 707 3.75 14.31 -59.38
C VAL A 707 3.08 14.66 -60.73
N LYS A 708 3.63 14.14 -61.83
CA LYS A 708 3.14 14.45 -63.17
C LYS A 708 3.04 15.95 -63.48
N GLY A 709 3.97 16.72 -62.96
CA GLY A 709 4.00 18.16 -63.18
C GLY A 709 3.11 19.01 -62.25
N VAL A 710 2.42 18.36 -61.30
CA VAL A 710 1.57 19.02 -60.30
C VAL A 710 2.30 18.96 -58.97
N VAL A 711 2.31 20.09 -58.26
CA VAL A 711 2.88 20.17 -56.90
C VAL A 711 1.94 19.48 -55.94
N VAL A 712 2.46 18.55 -55.15
CA VAL A 712 1.73 17.80 -54.14
C VAL A 712 2.33 18.15 -52.78
N PRO A 713 1.61 18.81 -51.88
CA PRO A 713 2.06 19.11 -50.53
C PRO A 713 2.28 17.84 -49.71
N PRO A 714 3.21 17.87 -48.74
CA PRO A 714 3.33 16.77 -47.80
C PRO A 714 2.04 16.61 -46.95
N PRO A 715 1.62 15.37 -46.63
CA PRO A 715 0.39 15.13 -45.90
C PRO A 715 0.48 15.72 -44.49
N ASP A 716 -0.66 16.18 -43.96
CA ASP A 716 -0.79 16.74 -42.62
C ASP A 716 0.17 17.89 -42.27
N VAL A 717 0.59 18.65 -43.28
CA VAL A 717 1.45 19.85 -43.15
C VAL A 717 0.68 21.10 -43.59
N VAL A 718 0.51 22.02 -42.66
CA VAL A 718 -0.01 23.39 -42.97
C VAL A 718 1.12 24.20 -43.53
N ARG A 719 0.88 24.88 -44.66
CA ARG A 719 1.85 25.72 -45.35
C ARG A 719 1.49 27.21 -45.21
N HIS A 720 2.47 28.01 -44.75
CA HIS A 720 2.40 29.47 -44.69
C HIS A 720 3.34 30.12 -45.72
N ASP A 721 3.77 29.37 -46.71
CA ASP A 721 4.60 29.81 -47.84
C ASP A 721 4.07 29.23 -49.16
N GLU A 722 4.67 29.69 -50.26
CA GLU A 722 4.36 29.20 -51.59
C GLU A 722 4.95 27.80 -51.87
N ASP A 723 4.59 27.19 -52.99
CA ASP A 723 5.11 25.92 -53.47
C ASP A 723 6.66 25.89 -53.46
N ASP A 724 7.19 24.81 -52.90
CA ASP A 724 8.63 24.55 -52.74
C ASP A 724 8.99 23.09 -52.96
N PRO A 725 8.95 22.60 -54.22
CA PRO A 725 9.21 21.19 -54.53
C PRO A 725 10.69 20.87 -54.78
N TYR A 726 11.61 21.82 -54.57
CA TYR A 726 13.01 21.62 -54.92
C TYR A 726 13.89 21.46 -53.67
N LEU A 727 14.50 20.29 -53.51
CA LEU A 727 15.47 20.01 -52.48
C LEU A 727 16.57 19.10 -53.05
N VAL A 728 17.80 19.57 -53.07
CA VAL A 728 18.96 18.85 -53.49
C VAL A 728 19.98 18.77 -52.37
N VAL A 729 20.38 17.59 -52.01
CA VAL A 729 21.41 17.29 -51.01
C VAL A 729 22.51 16.45 -51.65
N ALA A 730 23.76 16.75 -51.37
CA ALA A 730 24.87 15.89 -51.80
C ALA A 730 25.60 15.39 -50.57
N ALA A 731 26.22 14.23 -50.61
CA ALA A 731 27.10 13.80 -49.51
C ALA A 731 28.32 14.72 -49.42
N ASP A 732 28.78 14.98 -48.19
CA ASP A 732 30.03 15.69 -47.97
C ASP A 732 31.21 14.81 -48.40
N LYS A 733 32.05 15.33 -49.29
CA LYS A 733 33.27 14.70 -49.79
C LYS A 733 33.37 13.16 -49.76
N GLY A 734 33.05 12.51 -50.87
CA GLY A 734 33.82 11.34 -51.30
C GLY A 734 33.31 9.98 -50.89
N THR A 735 32.07 9.82 -50.38
CA THR A 735 31.50 8.50 -50.18
C THR A 735 30.20 8.33 -50.95
N ALA A 736 30.26 7.59 -52.06
CA ALA A 736 29.10 7.14 -52.85
C ALA A 736 28.01 6.55 -51.90
N THR A 737 28.41 5.85 -50.85
CA THR A 737 27.52 5.26 -49.85
C THR A 737 26.51 6.20 -49.22
N PHE A 738 26.93 7.40 -48.83
CA PHE A 738 25.99 8.37 -48.20
C PHE A 738 25.03 8.99 -49.23
N SER A 739 25.48 9.16 -50.50
CA SER A 739 24.58 9.58 -51.56
C SER A 739 23.56 8.48 -51.89
N ASP A 740 23.98 7.21 -51.94
CA ASP A 740 23.07 6.08 -52.13
C ASP A 740 22.04 5.96 -51.01
N ILE A 741 22.45 6.18 -49.73
CA ILE A 741 21.53 6.22 -48.57
C ILE A 741 20.51 7.36 -48.75
N ALA A 742 20.96 8.54 -49.16
CA ALA A 742 20.08 9.70 -49.36
C ALA A 742 19.07 9.45 -50.50
N ASN A 743 19.52 8.91 -51.63
CA ASN A 743 18.65 8.53 -52.73
C ASN A 743 17.68 7.42 -52.36
N GLY A 744 18.09 6.47 -51.51
CA GLY A 744 17.21 5.46 -50.95
C GLY A 744 16.07 6.10 -50.11
N VAL A 745 16.37 7.04 -49.22
CA VAL A 745 15.34 7.78 -48.49
C VAL A 745 14.42 8.59 -49.42
N SER A 746 14.99 9.26 -50.45
CA SER A 746 14.22 9.96 -51.46
C SER A 746 13.24 9.04 -52.20
N ALA A 747 13.67 7.83 -52.53
CA ALA A 747 12.85 6.81 -53.18
C ALA A 747 11.71 6.31 -52.28
N GLU A 748 11.96 6.13 -50.98
CA GLU A 748 10.92 5.80 -50.00
C GLU A 748 9.79 6.86 -49.92
N TYR A 749 10.15 8.13 -50.15
CA TYR A 749 9.19 9.25 -50.24
C TYR A 749 8.57 9.39 -51.62
N GLY A 750 9.02 8.63 -52.64
CA GLY A 750 8.62 8.81 -54.03
C GLY A 750 8.92 10.25 -54.52
N PHE A 751 10.02 10.84 -54.03
CA PHE A 751 10.37 12.24 -54.36
C PHE A 751 10.81 12.35 -55.80
N TRP A 752 10.29 13.35 -56.49
CA TRP A 752 10.37 13.49 -57.93
C TRP A 752 11.78 13.61 -58.49
N LEU A 753 12.75 14.10 -57.72
CA LEU A 753 14.13 14.22 -58.16
C LEU A 753 14.87 12.88 -58.28
N GLY A 754 14.37 11.80 -57.68
CA GLY A 754 15.00 10.48 -57.74
C GLY A 754 16.49 10.54 -57.39
N ASP A 755 17.37 9.99 -58.24
CA ASP A 755 18.82 9.99 -58.03
C ASP A 755 19.50 11.35 -58.11
N ALA A 756 18.79 12.38 -58.59
CA ALA A 756 19.27 13.77 -58.59
C ALA A 756 19.12 14.45 -57.23
N PHE A 757 18.40 13.81 -56.27
CA PHE A 757 18.26 14.31 -54.90
C PHE A 757 19.64 14.40 -54.20
N ALA A 758 20.47 13.37 -54.37
CA ALA A 758 21.83 13.35 -53.86
C ALA A 758 22.80 12.92 -54.97
N SER A 759 23.55 13.85 -55.49
CA SER A 759 24.55 13.60 -56.56
C SER A 759 25.77 12.82 -56.03
N GLY A 760 26.39 12.03 -56.89
CA GLY A 760 27.61 11.25 -56.57
C GLY A 760 27.34 9.86 -56.00
N GLY A 761 26.14 9.29 -56.14
CA GLY A 761 25.81 7.92 -55.83
C GLY A 761 26.45 6.90 -56.82
N SER A 762 26.38 5.63 -56.47
CA SER A 762 27.00 4.52 -57.24
C SER A 762 26.37 4.34 -58.65
N VAL A 763 25.14 4.79 -58.86
CA VAL A 763 24.43 4.75 -60.16
C VAL A 763 24.81 5.93 -61.06
N GLY A 764 25.44 6.98 -60.52
CA GLY A 764 25.94 8.11 -61.25
C GLY A 764 27.27 7.85 -61.98
N TYR A 765 27.74 8.80 -62.77
CA TYR A 765 29.04 8.74 -63.38
C TYR A 765 30.17 8.97 -62.37
N ASP A 766 31.27 8.24 -62.57
CA ASP A 766 32.47 8.36 -61.74
C ASP A 766 33.22 9.65 -62.06
N HIS A 767 33.11 10.66 -61.21
CA HIS A 767 33.78 11.96 -61.38
C HIS A 767 35.29 11.84 -61.59
N LYS A 768 35.95 10.89 -60.93
CA LYS A 768 37.39 10.65 -61.07
C LYS A 768 37.75 10.10 -62.44
N LYS A 769 36.95 9.18 -63.00
CA LYS A 769 37.14 8.65 -64.31
C LYS A 769 36.83 9.63 -65.43
N MET A 770 35.89 10.55 -65.16
CA MET A 770 35.51 11.56 -66.13
C MET A 770 36.37 12.82 -66.07
N GLY A 771 37.28 12.93 -65.09
CA GLY A 771 38.16 14.10 -64.93
C GLY A 771 37.48 15.38 -64.50
N ILE A 772 36.33 15.28 -63.84
CA ILE A 772 35.54 16.41 -63.36
C ILE A 772 35.81 16.70 -61.88
#